data_9e260c5471ff11d86a08ab54c555ac83
#
_entry.id   9e260c5471ff11d86a08ab54c555ac83
#
_cell.length_a   1.000
_cell.length_b   1.000
_cell.length_c   1.000
_cell.angle_alpha   90.00
_cell.angle_beta   90.00
_cell.angle_gamma   90.00
#
_symmetry.space_group_name_H-M   'P 1'
#
loop_
_entity.id
_entity.type
_entity.pdbx_description
1 polymer ?
#
loop_
_entity_poly.entity_id
_entity_poly.type
_entity_poly.pdbx_seq_one_letter_code
_entity_poly.pdbx_strand_id
1 'polypeptide(L)'
;MLAAPRSSDRVSAVGNPDDPLAALNAAQREAVLHGLGGGAGGDPPPPLLVIAGAGSGKTNTLAHRVAHLIAHGADPGRILLLTFSRRAADEMGRRVRRILAEMSAGRPGPAQAQLNWSGTFHALGARLLREYAGRIGVDPGFTIHDREDSADLMNLARHELGLSATKQRFPQKGTCLAIYSAAVNTQAPLAEVLQASFPWCAAWEDALKRLFRAYVEAKQAQQVLDYDDLLLYWAQMVAEPTLGAEIGGLFDHVLVDEYQDTNLLQASILLAMKPDGRGLTVVGDDAQSIYAFRGATVRNILDFPAAFDPPARMVTLEQNYRSTKPILEAANAVIALAAERFTKNLWSDRASTQRPRLVSVKDDADQAAFVVDTLLARREEGLKLKQQAVLFRASAHSARLEMELTRRNVPFVKFGGLKFLEAAHVKDVLALLRWAENPRDRISGFRAIQLLAGIGPRTAGRVLDNVCAAPEGCALLAEQPVPEAARAGWQAFAALIDRLAGRIAAADPAAASAALAEPRAHDAGGRFASGCPAWPVDFELACRWYEAQMPRLYDDFALRVLDIQQLARIAATSPSRQRFLTELTLDPPSATSGEAGMPLLDEDYLILSTMHSAKGQEWNAVSVLNVVDGCIPSDVATRNSAEIEEERRLLYVAMTRAKDSLDLIVPQRFYVTQQMGMGDRHLYAGRTRFIPNRLLGHFEQISWPPPPPELQGSPASRQAAIDLAAKMRDMWR
;
A
#
# COMPACT_ATOMS: atom_id res chain seq x y z
N MET A 1 12.86 -65.07 5.78
CA MET A 1 13.38 -64.44 6.99
C MET A 1 14.32 -63.33 6.57
N LEU A 2 13.84 -62.11 6.52
CA LEU A 2 14.65 -60.90 6.48
C LEU A 2 13.85 -59.82 7.22
N ALA A 3 14.45 -59.32 8.31
CA ALA A 3 13.84 -58.48 9.32
C ALA A 3 13.62 -57.05 8.81
N ALA A 4 12.47 -56.47 9.17
CA ALA A 4 12.18 -55.05 9.02
C ALA A 4 12.99 -54.20 10.01
N PRO A 5 13.50 -53.03 9.67
CA PRO A 5 14.13 -52.12 10.62
C PRO A 5 13.08 -51.46 11.51
N ARG A 6 13.35 -51.46 12.81
CA ARG A 6 12.54 -50.86 13.88
C ARG A 6 12.58 -49.34 13.78
N SER A 7 11.40 -48.74 13.84
CA SER A 7 11.16 -47.32 14.12
C SER A 7 11.61 -47.00 15.56
N SER A 8 12.66 -46.21 15.70
CA SER A 8 12.91 -45.46 16.94
C SER A 8 13.95 -44.39 16.60
N ASP A 9 13.49 -43.15 16.52
CA ASP A 9 14.17 -41.99 17.06
C ASP A 9 13.30 -40.75 16.81
N ARG A 10 12.19 -40.68 17.55
CA ARG A 10 11.62 -39.41 17.93
C ARG A 10 12.48 -38.89 19.08
N VAL A 11 13.55 -38.19 18.75
CA VAL A 11 14.25 -37.34 19.72
C VAL A 11 13.34 -36.10 19.89
N SER A 12 12.54 -36.12 20.94
CA SER A 12 11.97 -34.93 21.54
C SER A 12 13.14 -34.09 22.08
N ALA A 13 13.64 -33.15 21.24
CA ALA A 13 14.53 -32.12 21.71
C ALA A 13 13.70 -31.20 22.63
N VAL A 14 13.77 -31.45 23.92
CA VAL A 14 13.44 -30.47 24.96
C VAL A 14 14.43 -29.31 24.75
N GLY A 15 14.00 -28.26 24.06
CA GLY A 15 14.80 -27.07 23.82
C GLY A 15 15.23 -26.48 25.17
N ASN A 16 16.50 -26.08 25.25
CA ASN A 16 16.98 -25.28 26.34
C ASN A 16 16.07 -24.04 26.50
N PRO A 17 15.40 -23.82 27.66
CA PRO A 17 14.52 -22.70 27.86
C PRO A 17 15.22 -21.33 27.68
N ASP A 18 16.55 -21.29 27.70
CA ASP A 18 17.38 -20.10 27.49
C ASP A 18 17.79 -19.89 26.00
N ASP A 19 17.38 -20.76 25.07
CA ASP A 19 17.67 -20.57 23.65
C ASP A 19 16.68 -19.57 23.02
N PRO A 20 17.14 -18.35 22.64
CA PRO A 20 16.27 -17.33 22.03
C PRO A 20 15.65 -17.77 20.69
N LEU A 21 16.15 -18.84 20.08
CA LEU A 21 15.61 -19.45 18.85
C LEU A 21 14.65 -20.61 19.13
N ALA A 22 14.37 -20.97 20.38
CA ALA A 22 13.53 -22.11 20.72
C ALA A 22 12.12 -22.05 20.10
N ALA A 23 11.59 -20.84 19.88
CA ALA A 23 10.30 -20.60 19.25
C ALA A 23 10.29 -20.76 17.72
N LEU A 24 11.45 -20.90 17.07
CA LEU A 24 11.59 -21.02 15.62
C LEU A 24 11.68 -22.50 15.19
N ASN A 25 11.02 -22.82 14.07
CA ASN A 25 11.22 -24.13 13.44
C ASN A 25 12.59 -24.23 12.73
N ALA A 26 12.96 -25.43 12.27
CA ALA A 26 14.28 -25.69 11.68
C ALA A 26 14.60 -24.77 10.47
N ALA A 27 13.64 -24.57 9.55
CA ALA A 27 13.84 -23.73 8.39
C ALA A 27 13.96 -22.24 8.78
N GLN A 28 13.16 -21.78 9.73
CA GLN A 28 13.28 -20.42 10.27
C GLN A 28 14.64 -20.20 10.94
N ARG A 29 15.12 -21.19 11.74
CA ARG A 29 16.47 -21.15 12.33
C ARG A 29 17.57 -21.10 11.27
N GLU A 30 17.47 -21.92 10.22
CA GLU A 30 18.41 -21.90 9.09
C GLU A 30 18.49 -20.50 8.48
N ALA A 31 17.35 -19.88 8.19
CA ALA A 31 17.28 -18.53 7.63
C ALA A 31 17.88 -17.46 8.58
N VAL A 32 17.63 -17.56 9.89
CA VAL A 32 18.15 -16.64 10.90
C VAL A 32 19.66 -16.76 11.05
N LEU A 33 20.18 -17.98 11.07
CA LEU A 33 21.60 -18.28 11.33
C LEU A 33 22.48 -18.21 10.08
N HIS A 34 21.90 -18.04 8.89
CA HIS A 34 22.65 -17.99 7.63
C HIS A 34 23.78 -16.95 7.70
N GLY A 35 25.03 -17.41 7.53
CA GLY A 35 26.22 -16.56 7.47
C GLY A 35 26.69 -15.97 8.81
N LEU A 36 26.16 -16.40 9.95
CA LEU A 36 26.60 -15.95 11.28
C LEU A 36 27.86 -16.68 11.81
N GLY A 37 28.42 -17.62 11.05
CA GLY A 37 29.61 -18.40 11.45
C GLY A 37 30.94 -17.67 11.35
N GLY A 38 31.01 -16.44 10.84
CA GLY A 38 32.19 -15.57 10.86
C GLY A 38 32.12 -14.64 12.07
N GLY A 39 33.15 -14.66 12.93
CA GLY A 39 33.17 -13.84 14.16
C GLY A 39 33.00 -12.33 13.89
N ALA A 40 32.86 -11.54 14.96
CA ALA A 40 32.73 -10.08 14.86
C ALA A 40 33.83 -9.48 13.97
N GLY A 41 33.44 -8.86 12.85
CA GLY A 41 34.35 -8.31 11.84
C GLY A 41 34.61 -9.20 10.62
N GLY A 42 33.88 -10.33 10.45
CA GLY A 42 33.94 -11.15 9.25
C GLY A 42 33.19 -10.55 8.05
N ASP A 43 33.53 -11.04 6.84
CA ASP A 43 32.85 -10.64 5.61
C ASP A 43 31.33 -10.85 5.71
N PRO A 44 30.51 -9.95 5.13
CA PRO A 44 29.06 -10.12 5.06
C PRO A 44 28.67 -11.46 4.42
N PRO A 45 27.58 -12.10 4.89
CA PRO A 45 27.17 -13.41 4.38
C PRO A 45 26.76 -13.37 2.91
N PRO A 46 26.85 -14.53 2.19
CA PRO A 46 26.35 -14.63 0.82
C PRO A 46 24.84 -14.31 0.74
N PRO A 47 24.32 -14.01 -0.46
CA PRO A 47 22.92 -13.64 -0.63
C PRO A 47 21.96 -14.75 -0.19
N LEU A 48 20.86 -14.35 0.46
CA LEU A 48 19.83 -15.25 0.97
C LEU A 48 18.46 -14.88 0.41
N LEU A 49 17.75 -15.85 -0.17
CA LEU A 49 16.34 -15.78 -0.49
C LEU A 49 15.54 -16.67 0.45
N VAL A 50 14.60 -16.09 1.19
CA VAL A 50 13.64 -16.81 2.02
C VAL A 50 12.30 -16.85 1.32
N ILE A 51 11.92 -18.01 0.78
CA ILE A 51 10.60 -18.26 0.20
C ILE A 51 9.65 -18.62 1.34
N ALA A 52 8.74 -17.74 1.68
CA ALA A 52 7.93 -17.89 2.88
C ALA A 52 6.45 -17.74 2.54
N GLY A 53 5.71 -18.83 2.58
CA GLY A 53 4.28 -18.83 2.27
C GLY A 53 3.43 -17.99 3.23
N ALA A 54 2.17 -17.80 2.88
CA ALA A 54 1.23 -17.08 3.75
C ALA A 54 1.20 -17.70 5.16
N GLY A 55 1.28 -16.88 6.21
CA GLY A 55 1.20 -17.35 7.60
C GLY A 55 2.37 -18.21 8.10
N SER A 56 3.49 -18.29 7.35
CA SER A 56 4.69 -19.07 7.76
C SER A 56 5.64 -18.31 8.69
N GLY A 57 5.30 -17.08 9.10
CA GLY A 57 6.12 -16.30 10.02
C GLY A 57 7.25 -15.50 9.34
N LYS A 58 7.10 -15.09 8.06
CA LYS A 58 8.05 -14.23 7.33
C LYS A 58 8.65 -13.11 8.17
N THR A 59 7.79 -12.21 8.61
CA THR A 59 8.17 -11.03 9.41
C THR A 59 8.84 -11.40 10.73
N ASN A 60 8.41 -12.50 11.35
CA ASN A 60 9.03 -13.00 12.58
C ASN A 60 10.45 -13.51 12.31
N THR A 61 10.63 -14.30 11.26
CA THR A 61 11.95 -14.82 10.86
C THR A 61 12.91 -13.67 10.52
N LEU A 62 12.45 -12.68 9.78
CA LEU A 62 13.27 -11.50 9.43
C LEU A 62 13.64 -10.68 10.67
N ALA A 63 12.70 -10.48 11.62
CA ALA A 63 12.97 -9.78 12.87
C ALA A 63 14.01 -10.53 13.75
N HIS A 64 13.90 -11.86 13.85
CA HIS A 64 14.91 -12.67 14.54
C HIS A 64 16.27 -12.59 13.86
N ARG A 65 16.32 -12.60 12.51
CA ARG A 65 17.56 -12.43 11.77
C ARG A 65 18.24 -11.10 12.07
N VAL A 66 17.50 -9.97 12.01
CA VAL A 66 18.02 -8.65 12.38
C VAL A 66 18.53 -8.63 13.82
N ALA A 67 17.75 -9.13 14.77
CA ALA A 67 18.14 -9.19 16.17
C ALA A 67 19.41 -10.04 16.38
N HIS A 68 19.53 -11.17 15.68
CA HIS A 68 20.70 -12.04 15.74
C HIS A 68 21.93 -11.40 15.12
N LEU A 69 21.82 -10.72 13.98
CA LEU A 69 22.92 -9.94 13.39
C LEU A 69 23.48 -8.93 14.40
N ILE A 70 22.60 -8.16 15.05
CA ILE A 70 22.98 -7.16 16.06
C ILE A 70 23.63 -7.86 17.28
N ALA A 71 23.06 -8.95 17.78
CA ALA A 71 23.59 -9.70 18.91
C ALA A 71 24.97 -10.30 18.63
N HIS A 72 25.31 -10.55 17.36
CA HIS A 72 26.62 -11.03 16.92
C HIS A 72 27.56 -9.92 16.45
N GLY A 73 27.26 -8.68 16.75
CA GLY A 73 28.18 -7.54 16.58
C GLY A 73 27.96 -6.71 15.31
N ALA A 74 26.90 -6.93 14.53
CA ALA A 74 26.55 -6.05 13.44
C ALA A 74 26.10 -4.68 13.99
N ASP A 75 26.59 -3.60 13.39
CA ASP A 75 26.19 -2.24 13.75
C ASP A 75 24.76 -1.97 13.26
N PRO A 76 23.79 -1.66 14.16
CA PRO A 76 22.42 -1.31 13.78
C PRO A 76 22.34 -0.13 12.81
N GLY A 77 23.31 0.79 12.85
CA GLY A 77 23.42 1.94 11.94
C GLY A 77 23.81 1.55 10.51
N ARG A 78 24.34 0.34 10.32
CA ARG A 78 24.76 -0.23 9.02
C ARG A 78 23.84 -1.32 8.52
N ILE A 79 22.63 -1.46 9.11
CA ILE A 79 21.57 -2.37 8.66
C ILE A 79 20.51 -1.55 7.95
N LEU A 80 20.30 -1.83 6.66
CA LEU A 80 19.20 -1.30 5.86
C LEU A 80 18.04 -2.29 5.86
N LEU A 81 16.89 -1.90 6.40
CA LEU A 81 15.67 -2.70 6.45
C LEU A 81 14.57 -2.07 5.57
N LEU A 82 14.28 -2.71 4.46
CA LEU A 82 13.28 -2.28 3.49
C LEU A 82 11.98 -3.08 3.66
N THR A 83 10.87 -2.37 3.75
CA THR A 83 9.53 -2.96 3.88
C THR A 83 8.56 -2.33 2.90
N PHE A 84 7.42 -2.99 2.66
CA PHE A 84 6.39 -2.48 1.75
C PHE A 84 5.60 -1.29 2.30
N SER A 85 5.45 -1.19 3.64
CA SER A 85 4.71 -0.09 4.28
C SER A 85 5.42 0.37 5.56
N ARG A 86 5.19 1.64 5.93
CA ARG A 86 5.70 2.21 7.19
C ARG A 86 5.23 1.41 8.41
N ARG A 87 3.95 1.02 8.42
CA ARG A 87 3.39 0.20 9.51
C ARG A 87 4.17 -1.12 9.68
N ALA A 88 4.56 -1.75 8.57
CA ALA A 88 5.39 -2.95 8.61
C ALA A 88 6.79 -2.64 9.16
N ALA A 89 7.40 -1.51 8.78
CA ALA A 89 8.69 -1.09 9.31
C ALA A 89 8.65 -0.83 10.82
N ASP A 90 7.64 -0.10 11.30
CA ASP A 90 7.42 0.19 12.72
C ASP A 90 7.18 -1.08 13.54
N GLU A 91 6.34 -2.00 13.03
CA GLU A 91 6.08 -3.31 13.65
C GLU A 91 7.36 -4.16 13.71
N MET A 92 8.11 -4.18 12.62
CA MET A 92 9.41 -4.87 12.55
C MET A 92 10.37 -4.31 13.59
N GLY A 93 10.51 -2.99 13.67
CA GLY A 93 11.38 -2.33 14.66
C GLY A 93 10.97 -2.62 16.10
N ARG A 94 9.66 -2.62 16.42
CA ARG A 94 9.16 -3.02 17.75
C ARG A 94 9.51 -4.48 18.05
N ARG A 95 9.35 -5.37 17.08
CA ARG A 95 9.60 -6.80 17.22
C ARG A 95 11.09 -7.09 17.41
N VAL A 96 11.96 -6.43 16.63
CA VAL A 96 13.43 -6.54 16.81
C VAL A 96 13.85 -6.12 18.22
N ARG A 97 13.36 -4.96 18.71
CA ARG A 97 13.67 -4.50 20.07
C ARG A 97 13.22 -5.49 21.15
N ARG A 98 12.02 -6.08 21.00
CA ARG A 98 11.53 -7.09 21.92
C ARG A 98 12.43 -8.32 21.95
N ILE A 99 12.79 -8.85 20.77
CA ILE A 99 13.67 -10.02 20.65
C ILE A 99 15.05 -9.74 21.27
N LEU A 100 15.64 -8.56 21.02
CA LEU A 100 16.91 -8.15 21.62
C LEU A 100 16.81 -8.04 23.14
N ALA A 101 15.71 -7.55 23.69
CA ALA A 101 15.49 -7.49 25.13
C ALA A 101 15.39 -8.90 25.74
N GLU A 102 14.70 -9.83 25.08
CA GLU A 102 14.62 -11.24 25.50
C GLU A 102 16.00 -11.92 25.45
N MET A 103 16.81 -11.68 24.42
CA MET A 103 18.17 -12.19 24.28
C MET A 103 19.15 -11.61 25.31
N SER A 104 18.90 -10.39 25.79
CA SER A 104 19.78 -9.68 26.75
C SER A 104 19.37 -9.88 28.21
N ALA A 105 18.40 -10.76 28.50
CA ALA A 105 17.89 -10.98 29.86
C ALA A 105 19.05 -11.29 30.84
N GLY A 106 19.38 -10.30 31.70
CA GLY A 106 20.43 -10.40 32.72
C GLY A 106 21.83 -9.89 32.32
N ARG A 107 22.02 -9.31 31.13
CA ARG A 107 23.31 -8.68 30.73
C ARG A 107 23.08 -7.24 30.23
N PRO A 108 23.98 -6.27 30.53
CA PRO A 108 23.96 -5.00 29.85
C PRO A 108 24.27 -5.24 28.37
N GLY A 109 23.25 -5.22 27.54
CA GLY A 109 23.31 -5.54 26.11
C GLY A 109 22.65 -4.45 25.26
N PRO A 110 22.66 -4.57 23.92
CA PRO A 110 22.18 -3.55 22.98
C PRO A 110 20.63 -3.40 22.97
N ALA A 111 19.98 -3.51 24.13
CA ALA A 111 18.52 -3.37 24.28
C ALA A 111 17.96 -2.02 23.73
N GLN A 112 18.84 -1.03 23.52
CA GLN A 112 18.50 0.29 22.96
C GLN A 112 18.89 0.42 21.48
N ALA A 113 19.26 -0.68 20.79
CA ALA A 113 19.61 -0.61 19.38
C ALA A 113 18.45 -0.04 18.55
N GLN A 114 18.68 1.12 17.94
CA GLN A 114 17.74 1.77 17.07
C GLN A 114 18.15 1.55 15.61
N LEU A 115 17.26 0.95 14.81
CA LEU A 115 17.46 0.81 13.37
C LEU A 115 17.22 2.16 12.70
N ASN A 116 18.26 2.88 12.39
CA ASN A 116 18.18 4.21 11.78
C ASN A 116 17.75 4.16 10.31
N TRP A 117 18.00 3.05 9.62
CA TRP A 117 17.72 2.83 8.22
C TRP A 117 16.63 1.76 8.04
N SER A 118 15.43 2.05 8.56
CA SER A 118 14.26 1.17 8.42
C SER A 118 13.10 1.97 7.84
N GLY A 119 12.46 1.46 6.77
CA GLY A 119 11.37 2.14 6.11
C GLY A 119 10.98 1.55 4.76
N THR A 120 10.19 2.30 3.99
CA THR A 120 9.85 1.97 2.60
C THR A 120 10.95 2.45 1.65
N PHE A 121 11.04 1.87 0.45
CA PHE A 121 11.97 2.33 -0.59
C PHE A 121 11.88 3.84 -0.83
N HIS A 122 10.68 4.38 -0.96
CA HIS A 122 10.48 5.81 -1.21
C HIS A 122 10.94 6.67 -0.04
N ALA A 123 10.66 6.28 1.19
CA ALA A 123 11.07 7.05 2.37
C ALA A 123 12.59 7.09 2.53
N LEU A 124 13.25 5.95 2.31
CA LEU A 124 14.71 5.86 2.38
C LEU A 124 15.37 6.51 1.16
N GLY A 125 14.76 6.40 -0.03
CA GLY A 125 15.17 7.13 -1.23
C GLY A 125 15.12 8.64 -1.01
N ALA A 126 14.02 9.17 -0.49
CA ALA A 126 13.90 10.59 -0.18
C ALA A 126 14.96 11.07 0.83
N ARG A 127 15.30 10.23 1.82
CA ARG A 127 16.37 10.53 2.78
C ARG A 127 17.74 10.55 2.11
N LEU A 128 18.09 9.52 1.34
CA LEU A 128 19.36 9.44 0.61
C LEU A 128 19.52 10.60 -0.37
N LEU A 129 18.45 10.93 -1.12
CA LEU A 129 18.48 12.06 -2.06
C LEU A 129 18.77 13.40 -1.36
N ARG A 130 18.27 13.61 -0.13
CA ARG A 130 18.59 14.81 0.64
C ARG A 130 20.02 14.80 1.16
N GLU A 131 20.52 13.66 1.64
CA GLU A 131 21.91 13.52 2.12
C GLU A 131 22.93 13.74 0.98
N TYR A 132 22.61 13.31 -0.24
CA TYR A 132 23.48 13.41 -1.42
C TYR A 132 23.09 14.55 -2.38
N ALA A 133 22.13 15.41 -2.01
CA ALA A 133 21.54 16.44 -2.87
C ALA A 133 22.59 17.31 -3.61
N GLY A 134 23.59 17.80 -2.88
CA GLY A 134 24.67 18.64 -3.44
C GLY A 134 25.54 17.95 -4.49
N ARG A 135 25.56 16.60 -4.51
CA ARG A 135 26.38 15.82 -5.45
C ARG A 135 25.60 15.42 -6.72
N ILE A 136 24.28 15.50 -6.68
CA ILE A 136 23.39 15.10 -7.78
C ILE A 136 22.63 16.26 -8.40
N GLY A 137 22.93 17.49 -7.97
CA GLY A 137 22.31 18.71 -8.51
C GLY A 137 20.84 18.89 -8.14
N VAL A 138 20.39 18.30 -7.03
CA VAL A 138 19.04 18.44 -6.48
C VAL A 138 19.09 19.37 -5.25
N ASP A 139 18.06 20.20 -5.08
CA ASP A 139 17.93 21.02 -3.88
C ASP A 139 17.50 20.14 -2.71
N PRO A 140 18.17 20.14 -1.54
CA PRO A 140 17.79 19.32 -0.38
C PRO A 140 16.42 19.68 0.19
N GLY A 141 15.90 20.87 -0.07
CA GLY A 141 14.57 21.36 0.30
C GLY A 141 13.45 20.97 -0.68
N PHE A 142 13.69 20.03 -1.59
CA PHE A 142 12.67 19.61 -2.54
C PHE A 142 11.38 19.14 -1.86
N THR A 143 10.24 19.50 -2.46
CA THR A 143 8.91 19.04 -2.07
C THR A 143 8.59 17.73 -2.78
N ILE A 144 7.87 16.83 -2.10
CA ILE A 144 7.39 15.58 -2.70
C ILE A 144 5.91 15.75 -3.05
N HIS A 145 5.60 15.63 -4.34
CA HIS A 145 4.23 15.62 -4.85
C HIS A 145 3.59 14.24 -4.69
N ASP A 146 2.37 14.21 -4.21
CA ASP A 146 1.54 13.03 -4.28
C ASP A 146 1.03 12.79 -5.72
N ARG A 147 0.28 11.70 -5.91
CA ARG A 147 -0.20 11.33 -7.25
C ARG A 147 -1.13 12.37 -7.88
N GLU A 148 -1.93 13.05 -7.06
CA GLU A 148 -2.87 14.08 -7.57
C GLU A 148 -2.13 15.39 -7.89
N ASP A 149 -1.23 15.83 -7.02
CA ASP A 149 -0.38 16.99 -7.26
C ASP A 149 0.49 16.79 -8.52
N SER A 150 1.04 15.59 -8.69
CA SER A 150 1.78 15.19 -9.91
C SER A 150 0.89 15.21 -11.17
N ALA A 151 -0.35 14.74 -11.05
CA ALA A 151 -1.31 14.80 -12.16
C ALA A 151 -1.72 16.24 -12.47
N ASP A 152 -1.81 17.12 -11.48
CA ASP A 152 -2.12 18.54 -11.68
C ASP A 152 -0.97 19.26 -12.36
N LEU A 153 0.28 18.99 -11.98
CA LEU A 153 1.46 19.51 -12.67
C LEU A 153 1.54 19.00 -14.13
N MET A 154 1.27 17.71 -14.35
CA MET A 154 1.16 17.13 -15.70
C MET A 154 0.07 17.83 -16.53
N ASN A 155 -1.05 18.19 -15.89
CA ASN A 155 -2.14 18.89 -16.55
C ASN A 155 -1.75 20.33 -16.89
N LEU A 156 -1.00 21.01 -16.04
CA LEU A 156 -0.48 22.35 -16.32
C LEU A 156 0.41 22.31 -17.58
N ALA A 157 1.40 21.42 -17.63
CA ALA A 157 2.26 21.23 -18.79
C ALA A 157 1.45 20.88 -20.07
N ARG A 158 0.39 20.05 -19.93
CA ARG A 158 -0.52 19.71 -21.02
C ARG A 158 -1.26 20.94 -21.58
N HIS A 159 -1.68 21.86 -20.71
CA HIS A 159 -2.33 23.10 -21.11
C HIS A 159 -1.36 24.08 -21.79
N GLU A 160 -0.16 24.23 -21.24
CA GLU A 160 0.89 25.09 -21.79
C GLU A 160 1.33 24.65 -23.20
N LEU A 161 1.37 23.34 -23.46
CA LEU A 161 1.63 22.78 -24.78
C LEU A 161 0.43 22.79 -25.73
N GLY A 162 -0.73 23.34 -25.32
CA GLY A 162 -1.95 23.39 -26.11
C GLY A 162 -2.63 22.03 -26.37
N LEU A 163 -2.19 20.97 -25.68
CA LEU A 163 -2.70 19.60 -25.88
C LEU A 163 -4.12 19.40 -25.33
N SER A 164 -4.63 20.33 -24.54
CA SER A 164 -6.01 20.30 -24.03
C SER A 164 -7.05 20.77 -25.05
N ALA A 165 -6.64 21.49 -26.10
CA ALA A 165 -7.52 22.10 -27.12
C ALA A 165 -7.43 21.37 -28.48
N THR A 166 -6.93 20.18 -28.55
CA THR A 166 -6.78 19.38 -29.79
C THR A 166 -8.14 18.92 -30.33
N LYS A 167 -8.29 18.85 -31.66
CA LYS A 167 -9.53 18.36 -32.32
C LYS A 167 -9.88 16.92 -31.90
N GLN A 168 -8.87 16.05 -31.77
CA GLN A 168 -9.02 14.74 -31.18
C GLN A 168 -8.75 14.85 -29.67
N ARG A 169 -9.51 14.14 -28.88
CA ARG A 169 -9.38 14.18 -27.42
C ARG A 169 -8.05 13.58 -26.97
N PHE A 170 -7.13 14.43 -26.57
CA PHE A 170 -5.87 14.02 -25.95
C PHE A 170 -6.11 13.33 -24.60
N PRO A 171 -5.28 12.37 -24.16
CA PRO A 171 -5.41 11.70 -22.87
C PRO A 171 -5.50 12.67 -21.70
N GLN A 172 -6.28 12.30 -20.69
CA GLN A 172 -6.46 13.11 -19.47
C GLN A 172 -5.22 13.02 -18.56
N LYS A 173 -5.08 13.98 -17.64
CA LYS A 173 -3.96 14.09 -16.71
C LYS A 173 -3.59 12.77 -16.02
N GLY A 174 -4.60 12.04 -15.50
CA GLY A 174 -4.38 10.76 -14.82
C GLY A 174 -3.87 9.66 -15.75
N THR A 175 -4.33 9.63 -17.00
CA THR A 175 -3.83 8.68 -18.01
C THR A 175 -2.40 9.04 -18.43
N CYS A 176 -2.10 10.31 -18.65
CA CYS A 176 -0.74 10.75 -18.98
C CYS A 176 0.25 10.39 -17.87
N LEU A 177 -0.11 10.67 -16.60
CA LEU A 177 0.71 10.30 -15.46
C LEU A 177 0.88 8.77 -15.33
N ALA A 178 -0.18 7.99 -15.59
CA ALA A 178 -0.11 6.54 -15.55
C ALA A 178 0.84 5.98 -16.62
N ILE A 179 0.84 6.54 -17.84
CA ILE A 179 1.76 6.17 -18.92
C ILE A 179 3.21 6.53 -18.54
N TYR A 180 3.43 7.75 -18.01
CA TYR A 180 4.73 8.20 -17.54
C TYR A 180 5.29 7.26 -16.45
N SER A 181 4.50 7.02 -15.42
CA SER A 181 4.87 6.15 -14.30
C SER A 181 5.16 4.71 -14.76
N ALA A 182 4.35 4.17 -15.69
CA ALA A 182 4.59 2.85 -16.26
C ALA A 182 5.94 2.80 -17.00
N ALA A 183 6.27 3.79 -17.82
CA ALA A 183 7.54 3.84 -18.55
C ALA A 183 8.74 3.93 -17.58
N VAL A 184 8.64 4.75 -16.53
CA VAL A 184 9.71 4.89 -15.52
C VAL A 184 9.91 3.59 -14.73
N ASN A 185 8.84 2.99 -14.22
CA ASN A 185 8.94 1.83 -13.32
C ASN A 185 9.27 0.52 -14.05
N THR A 186 8.91 0.39 -15.32
CA THR A 186 9.26 -0.77 -16.15
C THR A 186 10.57 -0.61 -16.91
N GLN A 187 11.11 0.62 -16.99
CA GLN A 187 12.30 0.96 -17.80
C GLN A 187 12.15 0.59 -19.27
N ALA A 188 10.90 0.43 -19.75
CA ALA A 188 10.58 0.08 -21.12
C ALA A 188 10.42 1.32 -22.03
N PRO A 189 10.74 1.22 -23.32
CA PRO A 189 10.47 2.28 -24.29
C PRO A 189 8.99 2.67 -24.30
N LEU A 190 8.69 3.97 -24.46
CA LEU A 190 7.31 4.47 -24.44
C LEU A 190 6.41 3.77 -25.46
N ALA A 191 6.91 3.45 -26.63
CA ALA A 191 6.16 2.72 -27.67
C ALA A 191 5.66 1.35 -27.18
N GLU A 192 6.51 0.59 -26.48
CA GLU A 192 6.17 -0.71 -25.91
C GLU A 192 5.12 -0.59 -24.79
N VAL A 193 5.28 0.40 -23.90
CA VAL A 193 4.31 0.69 -22.83
C VAL A 193 2.95 1.05 -23.42
N LEU A 194 2.93 1.88 -24.46
CA LEU A 194 1.69 2.26 -25.14
C LEU A 194 1.04 1.04 -25.80
N GLN A 195 1.81 0.25 -26.53
CA GLN A 195 1.27 -0.95 -27.21
C GLN A 195 0.72 -1.99 -26.23
N ALA A 196 1.42 -2.21 -25.10
CA ALA A 196 1.05 -3.23 -24.12
C ALA A 196 -0.14 -2.80 -23.25
N SER A 197 -0.14 -1.55 -22.76
CA SER A 197 -1.05 -1.14 -21.70
C SER A 197 -2.01 -0.01 -22.07
N PHE A 198 -1.66 0.82 -23.08
CA PHE A 198 -2.44 2.01 -23.47
C PHE A 198 -2.59 2.11 -25.00
N PRO A 199 -3.04 1.05 -25.71
CA PRO A 199 -3.05 1.03 -27.19
C PRO A 199 -3.90 2.15 -27.79
N TRP A 200 -4.92 2.63 -27.08
CA TRP A 200 -5.74 3.79 -27.52
C TRP A 200 -4.99 5.13 -27.47
N CYS A 201 -3.83 5.17 -26.84
CA CYS A 201 -2.97 6.36 -26.77
C CYS A 201 -1.78 6.28 -27.76
N ALA A 202 -1.59 5.19 -28.49
CA ALA A 202 -0.42 4.96 -29.37
C ALA A 202 -0.23 6.08 -30.42
N ALA A 203 -1.32 6.63 -30.96
CA ALA A 203 -1.26 7.74 -31.93
C ALA A 203 -0.68 9.04 -31.35
N TRP A 204 -0.52 9.14 -30.02
CA TRP A 204 -0.04 10.34 -29.35
C TRP A 204 1.41 10.23 -28.86
N GLU A 205 2.18 9.22 -29.27
CA GLU A 205 3.52 8.96 -28.75
C GLU A 205 4.43 10.19 -28.74
N ASP A 206 4.54 10.89 -29.88
CA ASP A 206 5.41 12.08 -29.98
C ASP A 206 4.90 13.25 -29.13
N ALA A 207 3.59 13.41 -29.03
CA ALA A 207 3.01 14.45 -28.17
C ALA A 207 3.21 14.12 -26.69
N LEU A 208 3.11 12.85 -26.30
CA LEU A 208 3.41 12.37 -24.96
C LEU A 208 4.88 12.55 -24.60
N LYS A 209 5.82 12.27 -25.50
CA LYS A 209 7.26 12.54 -25.30
C LYS A 209 7.53 14.02 -25.02
N ARG A 210 6.89 14.92 -25.78
CA ARG A 210 6.99 16.37 -25.53
C ARG A 210 6.38 16.77 -24.19
N LEU A 211 5.22 16.22 -23.85
CA LEU A 211 4.56 16.45 -22.57
C LEU A 211 5.43 15.97 -21.38
N PHE A 212 5.99 14.78 -21.47
CA PHE A 212 6.82 14.20 -20.41
C PHE A 212 8.12 15.00 -20.22
N ARG A 213 8.71 15.51 -21.31
CA ARG A 213 9.85 16.42 -21.21
C ARG A 213 9.48 17.71 -20.48
N ALA A 214 8.40 18.37 -20.88
CA ALA A 214 7.92 19.58 -20.23
C ALA A 214 7.55 19.32 -18.74
N TYR A 215 6.99 18.17 -18.43
CA TYR A 215 6.70 17.77 -17.06
C TYR A 215 7.95 17.62 -16.19
N VAL A 216 9.00 16.97 -16.72
CA VAL A 216 10.30 16.86 -16.03
C VAL A 216 10.94 18.24 -15.83
N GLU A 217 10.96 19.09 -16.87
CA GLU A 217 11.46 20.47 -16.80
C GLU A 217 10.71 21.29 -15.75
N ALA A 218 9.38 21.16 -15.70
CA ALA A 218 8.55 21.83 -14.71
C ALA A 218 8.85 21.36 -13.27
N LYS A 219 9.05 20.04 -13.04
CA LYS A 219 9.45 19.49 -11.74
C LYS A 219 10.79 20.06 -11.29
N GLN A 220 11.79 20.09 -12.18
CA GLN A 220 13.11 20.63 -11.89
C GLN A 220 13.07 22.14 -11.58
N ALA A 221 12.35 22.93 -12.39
CA ALA A 221 12.19 24.36 -12.17
C ALA A 221 11.51 24.69 -10.83
N GLN A 222 10.56 23.86 -10.41
CA GLN A 222 9.82 24.02 -9.16
C GLN A 222 10.47 23.34 -7.96
N GLN A 223 11.58 22.63 -8.15
CA GLN A 223 12.25 21.85 -7.10
C GLN A 223 11.27 20.87 -6.42
N VAL A 224 10.51 20.15 -7.21
CA VAL A 224 9.58 19.12 -6.75
C VAL A 224 9.95 17.76 -7.35
N LEU A 225 9.74 16.69 -6.59
CA LEU A 225 9.92 15.32 -7.03
C LEU A 225 8.59 14.56 -6.85
N ASP A 226 8.27 13.67 -7.76
CA ASP A 226 7.19 12.69 -7.58
C ASP A 226 7.71 11.36 -7.03
N TYR A 227 6.82 10.39 -6.81
CA TYR A 227 7.21 9.08 -6.30
C TYR A 227 8.17 8.33 -7.23
N ASP A 228 7.99 8.49 -8.53
CA ASP A 228 8.82 7.81 -9.52
C ASP A 228 10.24 8.40 -9.53
N ASP A 229 10.38 9.72 -9.34
CA ASP A 229 11.69 10.38 -9.25
C ASP A 229 12.52 9.91 -8.06
N LEU A 230 11.87 9.65 -6.90
CA LEU A 230 12.59 9.20 -5.71
C LEU A 230 13.34 7.88 -5.95
N LEU A 231 12.72 6.98 -6.70
CA LEU A 231 13.34 5.71 -7.07
C LEU A 231 14.30 5.87 -8.26
N LEU A 232 13.90 6.64 -9.27
CA LEU A 232 14.73 6.86 -10.46
C LEU A 232 16.06 7.52 -10.10
N TYR A 233 16.04 8.58 -9.29
CA TYR A 233 17.27 9.26 -8.89
C TYR A 233 18.13 8.39 -7.98
N TRP A 234 17.51 7.61 -7.08
CA TRP A 234 18.27 6.63 -6.30
C TRP A 234 18.94 5.60 -7.20
N ALA A 235 18.21 5.04 -8.18
CA ALA A 235 18.78 4.10 -9.13
C ALA A 235 19.94 4.70 -9.93
N GLN A 236 19.81 5.95 -10.39
CA GLN A 236 20.87 6.65 -11.11
C GLN A 236 22.09 6.92 -10.22
N MET A 237 21.89 7.28 -8.93
CA MET A 237 22.98 7.47 -7.97
C MET A 237 23.80 6.20 -7.77
N VAL A 238 23.11 5.06 -7.58
CA VAL A 238 23.82 3.79 -7.33
C VAL A 238 24.37 3.15 -8.62
N ALA A 239 23.91 3.58 -9.79
CA ALA A 239 24.47 3.18 -11.08
C ALA A 239 25.79 3.90 -11.39
N GLU A 240 26.06 5.06 -10.78
CA GLU A 240 27.35 5.72 -10.89
C GLU A 240 28.36 4.97 -9.99
N PRO A 241 29.49 4.47 -10.53
CA PRO A 241 30.37 3.54 -9.82
C PRO A 241 30.88 4.05 -8.46
N THR A 242 31.25 5.32 -8.38
CA THR A 242 31.79 5.92 -7.15
C THR A 242 30.71 6.09 -6.08
N LEU A 243 29.54 6.65 -6.46
CA LEU A 243 28.39 6.82 -5.57
C LEU A 243 27.79 5.48 -5.18
N GLY A 244 27.70 4.55 -6.12
CA GLY A 244 27.18 3.18 -5.88
C GLY A 244 28.02 2.44 -4.85
N ALA A 245 29.35 2.49 -4.97
CA ALA A 245 30.26 1.90 -3.99
C ALA A 245 30.15 2.57 -2.62
N GLU A 246 30.05 3.90 -2.57
CA GLU A 246 29.90 4.66 -1.33
C GLU A 246 28.55 4.33 -0.63
N ILE A 247 27.43 4.45 -1.34
CA ILE A 247 26.10 4.18 -0.79
C ILE A 247 25.95 2.71 -0.41
N GLY A 248 26.40 1.78 -1.26
CA GLY A 248 26.43 0.35 -0.95
C GLY A 248 27.29 0.01 0.26
N GLY A 249 28.40 0.75 0.46
CA GLY A 249 29.31 0.65 1.59
C GLY A 249 28.76 1.21 2.92
N LEU A 250 27.68 2.02 2.91
CA LEU A 250 27.00 2.45 4.14
C LEU A 250 26.38 1.27 4.91
N PHE A 251 26.06 0.19 4.22
CA PHE A 251 25.31 -0.92 4.79
C PHE A 251 26.06 -2.24 4.69
N ASP A 252 26.29 -2.90 5.80
CA ASP A 252 26.84 -4.26 5.83
C ASP A 252 25.73 -5.29 5.51
N HIS A 253 24.50 -4.99 5.96
CA HIS A 253 23.36 -5.85 5.75
C HIS A 253 22.19 -5.07 5.13
N VAL A 254 21.61 -5.63 4.06
CA VAL A 254 20.39 -5.13 3.40
C VAL A 254 19.34 -6.22 3.48
N LEU A 255 18.24 -5.95 4.18
CA LEU A 255 17.14 -6.89 4.35
C LEU A 255 15.86 -6.32 3.73
N VAL A 256 15.18 -7.12 2.90
CA VAL A 256 13.99 -6.70 2.17
C VAL A 256 12.83 -7.64 2.48
N ASP A 257 11.74 -7.11 3.02
CA ASP A 257 10.49 -7.84 3.20
C ASP A 257 9.56 -7.65 1.99
N GLU A 258 8.68 -8.63 1.74
CA GLU A 258 7.72 -8.65 0.63
C GLU A 258 8.38 -8.40 -0.75
N TYR A 259 9.53 -9.02 -1.00
CA TYR A 259 10.35 -8.78 -2.20
C TYR A 259 9.61 -9.04 -3.52
N GLN A 260 8.59 -9.91 -3.55
CA GLN A 260 7.73 -10.16 -4.71
C GLN A 260 6.90 -8.95 -5.15
N ASP A 261 6.80 -7.90 -4.32
CA ASP A 261 6.06 -6.69 -4.64
C ASP A 261 6.95 -5.56 -5.19
N THR A 262 8.24 -5.84 -5.37
CA THR A 262 9.18 -4.87 -5.94
C THR A 262 9.01 -4.74 -7.46
N ASN A 263 9.21 -3.51 -7.96
CA ASN A 263 9.31 -3.25 -9.39
C ASN A 263 10.76 -3.43 -9.88
N LEU A 264 10.98 -3.35 -11.20
CA LEU A 264 12.32 -3.51 -11.79
C LEU A 264 13.32 -2.48 -11.28
N LEU A 265 12.87 -1.24 -11.09
CA LEU A 265 13.72 -0.14 -10.61
C LEU A 265 14.21 -0.39 -9.17
N GLN A 266 13.33 -0.88 -8.30
CA GLN A 266 13.69 -1.26 -6.92
C GLN A 266 14.66 -2.45 -6.88
N ALA A 267 14.45 -3.44 -7.72
CA ALA A 267 15.37 -4.57 -7.83
C ALA A 267 16.76 -4.11 -8.35
N SER A 268 16.80 -3.24 -9.36
CA SER A 268 18.07 -2.71 -9.89
C SER A 268 18.84 -1.90 -8.86
N ILE A 269 18.16 -1.12 -8.00
CA ILE A 269 18.79 -0.41 -6.88
C ILE A 269 19.50 -1.39 -5.95
N LEU A 270 18.83 -2.47 -5.55
CA LEU A 270 19.42 -3.46 -4.63
C LEU A 270 20.63 -4.15 -5.24
N LEU A 271 20.53 -4.57 -6.51
CA LEU A 271 21.61 -5.24 -7.22
C LEU A 271 22.82 -4.30 -7.47
N ALA A 272 22.56 -3.03 -7.73
CA ALA A 272 23.63 -2.05 -7.87
C ALA A 272 24.32 -1.72 -6.53
N MET A 273 23.58 -1.69 -5.42
CA MET A 273 24.15 -1.49 -4.07
C MET A 273 24.93 -2.73 -3.58
N LYS A 274 24.52 -3.93 -3.99
CA LYS A 274 25.12 -5.21 -3.57
C LYS A 274 25.36 -6.10 -4.78
N PRO A 275 26.31 -5.77 -5.66
CA PRO A 275 26.51 -6.48 -6.93
C PRO A 275 26.96 -7.94 -6.74
N ASP A 276 27.67 -8.25 -5.66
CA ASP A 276 28.05 -9.62 -5.25
C ASP A 276 27.02 -10.29 -4.33
N GLY A 277 25.94 -9.58 -3.97
CA GLY A 277 24.87 -10.04 -3.09
C GLY A 277 25.28 -10.19 -1.62
N ARG A 278 26.53 -9.93 -1.24
CA ARG A 278 26.98 -10.09 0.14
C ARG A 278 26.21 -9.20 1.11
N GLY A 279 25.68 -9.80 2.18
CA GLY A 279 24.83 -9.14 3.17
C GLY A 279 23.40 -8.88 2.71
N LEU A 280 23.01 -9.29 1.48
CA LEU A 280 21.66 -9.12 0.98
C LEU A 280 20.77 -10.31 1.39
N THR A 281 19.66 -10.02 2.05
CA THR A 281 18.62 -10.99 2.41
C THR A 281 17.29 -10.49 1.90
N VAL A 282 16.61 -11.28 1.07
CA VAL A 282 15.26 -10.97 0.60
C VAL A 282 14.28 -12.03 1.08
N VAL A 283 13.10 -11.59 1.52
CA VAL A 283 12.03 -12.47 2.00
C VAL A 283 10.77 -12.19 1.18
N GLY A 284 10.10 -13.22 0.72
CA GLY A 284 8.89 -13.03 -0.07
C GLY A 284 8.10 -14.31 -0.34
N ASP A 285 6.99 -14.12 -1.04
CA ASP A 285 6.08 -15.17 -1.48
C ASP A 285 5.61 -14.89 -2.92
N ASP A 286 6.15 -15.60 -3.88
CA ASP A 286 5.76 -15.47 -5.31
C ASP A 286 4.23 -15.64 -5.51
N ALA A 287 3.58 -16.49 -4.71
CA ALA A 287 2.13 -16.67 -4.73
C ALA A 287 1.33 -15.47 -4.19
N GLN A 288 1.99 -14.48 -3.58
CA GLN A 288 1.38 -13.24 -3.09
C GLN A 288 1.78 -12.00 -3.91
N SER A 289 2.39 -12.15 -5.09
CA SER A 289 2.68 -11.05 -6.01
C SER A 289 1.39 -10.59 -6.71
N ILE A 290 0.78 -9.50 -6.23
CA ILE A 290 -0.52 -8.98 -6.66
C ILE A 290 -0.52 -7.47 -6.92
N TYR A 291 0.64 -6.86 -7.17
CA TYR A 291 0.80 -5.43 -7.40
C TYR A 291 1.41 -5.09 -8.76
N ALA A 292 1.19 -5.94 -9.80
CA ALA A 292 1.68 -5.66 -11.15
C ALA A 292 1.11 -4.34 -11.71
N PHE A 293 -0.10 -3.94 -11.31
CA PHE A 293 -0.68 -2.63 -11.65
C PHE A 293 0.10 -1.42 -11.08
N ARG A 294 1.04 -1.66 -10.14
CA ARG A 294 2.02 -0.69 -9.63
C ARG A 294 3.42 -0.88 -10.21
N GLY A 295 3.54 -1.70 -11.24
CA GLY A 295 4.82 -2.03 -11.86
C GLY A 295 5.62 -3.13 -11.17
N ALA A 296 5.08 -3.77 -10.11
CA ALA A 296 5.72 -4.93 -9.50
C ALA A 296 5.81 -6.10 -10.49
N THR A 297 6.87 -6.89 -10.39
CA THR A 297 7.04 -8.08 -11.21
C THR A 297 7.47 -9.27 -10.37
N VAL A 298 6.76 -10.38 -10.54
CA VAL A 298 7.11 -11.65 -9.90
C VAL A 298 8.47 -12.17 -10.37
N ARG A 299 8.95 -11.71 -11.55
CA ARG A 299 10.28 -12.10 -12.06
C ARG A 299 11.40 -11.74 -11.09
N ASN A 300 11.28 -10.60 -10.38
CA ASN A 300 12.31 -10.18 -9.43
C ASN A 300 12.60 -11.26 -8.38
N ILE A 301 11.58 -11.89 -7.81
CA ILE A 301 11.80 -12.95 -6.81
C ILE A 301 12.15 -14.29 -7.45
N LEU A 302 11.56 -14.61 -8.62
CA LEU A 302 11.83 -15.88 -9.31
C LEU A 302 13.27 -15.95 -9.84
N ASP A 303 13.80 -14.84 -10.35
CA ASP A 303 15.13 -14.76 -10.96
C ASP A 303 16.22 -14.40 -9.95
N PHE A 304 15.87 -13.98 -8.74
CA PHE A 304 16.83 -13.55 -7.71
C PHE A 304 17.96 -14.55 -7.45
N PRO A 305 17.71 -15.87 -7.31
CA PRO A 305 18.81 -16.81 -7.06
C PRO A 305 19.88 -16.81 -8.14
N ALA A 306 19.47 -16.67 -9.41
CA ALA A 306 20.36 -16.68 -10.56
C ALA A 306 21.07 -15.33 -10.83
N ALA A 307 20.73 -14.28 -10.07
CA ALA A 307 21.35 -12.97 -10.23
C ALA A 307 22.80 -12.91 -9.69
N PHE A 308 23.27 -13.95 -9.00
CA PHE A 308 24.56 -13.99 -8.33
C PHE A 308 25.39 -15.23 -8.69
N ASP A 309 26.72 -15.12 -8.59
CA ASP A 309 27.64 -16.23 -8.73
C ASP A 309 28.56 -16.30 -7.48
N PRO A 310 28.46 -17.32 -6.63
CA PRO A 310 27.50 -18.44 -6.69
C PRO A 310 26.05 -18.00 -6.47
N PRO A 311 25.06 -18.78 -6.94
CA PRO A 311 23.65 -18.48 -6.77
C PRO A 311 23.26 -18.24 -5.30
N ALA A 312 22.26 -17.38 -5.07
CA ALA A 312 21.77 -17.10 -3.73
C ALA A 312 21.28 -18.38 -3.01
N ARG A 313 21.59 -18.50 -1.72
CA ARG A 313 21.03 -19.57 -0.87
C ARG A 313 19.52 -19.39 -0.78
N MET A 314 18.78 -20.47 -0.98
CA MET A 314 17.32 -20.49 -0.80
C MET A 314 16.94 -21.28 0.46
N VAL A 315 16.02 -20.70 1.24
CA VAL A 315 15.37 -21.36 2.39
C VAL A 315 13.86 -21.24 2.23
N THR A 316 13.12 -22.35 2.32
CA THR A 316 11.66 -22.37 2.14
C THR A 316 10.94 -22.58 3.47
N LEU A 317 10.03 -21.67 3.82
CA LEU A 317 9.19 -21.76 5.02
C LEU A 317 7.80 -22.27 4.63
N GLU A 318 7.50 -23.54 4.94
CA GLU A 318 6.24 -24.21 4.55
C GLU A 318 5.25 -24.39 5.70
N GLN A 319 5.70 -24.38 6.96
CA GLN A 319 4.81 -24.50 8.11
C GLN A 319 3.99 -23.23 8.30
N ASN A 320 2.67 -23.37 8.20
CA ASN A 320 1.72 -22.27 8.40
C ASN A 320 1.14 -22.33 9.82
N TYR A 321 1.16 -21.17 10.50
CA TYR A 321 0.66 -21.00 11.86
C TYR A 321 -0.70 -20.30 11.93
N ARG A 322 -1.24 -19.87 10.76
CA ARG A 322 -2.45 -19.06 10.65
C ARG A 322 -3.69 -19.91 10.42
N SER A 323 -3.74 -20.63 9.33
CA SER A 323 -4.95 -21.25 8.80
C SER A 323 -5.06 -22.72 9.18
N THR A 324 -6.29 -23.24 9.22
CA THR A 324 -6.54 -24.68 9.39
C THR A 324 -6.11 -25.46 8.15
N LYS A 325 -5.80 -26.73 8.34
CA LYS A 325 -5.34 -27.66 7.28
C LYS A 325 -6.25 -27.67 6.04
N PRO A 326 -7.62 -27.80 6.15
CA PRO A 326 -8.46 -27.82 4.95
C PRO A 326 -8.45 -26.52 4.13
N ILE A 327 -8.29 -25.36 4.79
CA ILE A 327 -8.17 -24.08 4.08
C ILE A 327 -6.87 -24.05 3.26
N LEU A 328 -5.76 -24.52 3.85
CA LEU A 328 -4.46 -24.57 3.15
C LEU A 328 -4.47 -25.57 2.00
N GLU A 329 -5.07 -26.75 2.17
CA GLU A 329 -5.21 -27.74 1.10
C GLU A 329 -5.96 -27.16 -0.11
N ALA A 330 -7.08 -26.46 0.14
CA ALA A 330 -7.82 -25.79 -0.92
C ALA A 330 -7.01 -24.65 -1.59
N ALA A 331 -6.33 -23.83 -0.79
CA ALA A 331 -5.49 -22.73 -1.30
C ALA A 331 -4.28 -23.26 -2.10
N ASN A 332 -3.59 -24.29 -1.60
CA ASN A 332 -2.50 -24.98 -2.30
C ASN A 332 -2.98 -25.55 -3.64
N ALA A 333 -4.18 -26.17 -3.67
CA ALA A 333 -4.74 -26.73 -4.89
C ALA A 333 -5.03 -25.66 -5.95
N VAL A 334 -5.50 -24.47 -5.54
CA VAL A 334 -5.74 -23.34 -6.45
C VAL A 334 -4.43 -22.78 -7.01
N ILE A 335 -3.42 -22.55 -6.15
CA ILE A 335 -2.15 -21.97 -6.61
C ILE A 335 -1.26 -22.99 -7.33
N ALA A 336 -1.46 -24.29 -7.11
CA ALA A 336 -0.76 -25.34 -7.84
C ALA A 336 -1.04 -25.34 -9.36
N LEU A 337 -2.10 -24.66 -9.78
CA LEU A 337 -2.44 -24.47 -11.21
C LEU A 337 -1.66 -23.32 -11.87
N ALA A 338 -0.89 -22.54 -11.12
CA ALA A 338 -0.06 -21.47 -11.67
C ALA A 338 1.05 -22.02 -12.58
N ALA A 339 1.29 -21.35 -13.70
CA ALA A 339 2.25 -21.78 -14.71
C ALA A 339 3.71 -21.73 -14.18
N GLU A 340 4.03 -20.67 -13.44
CA GLU A 340 5.37 -20.47 -12.86
C GLU A 340 5.24 -20.16 -11.38
N ARG A 341 6.00 -20.85 -10.55
CA ARG A 341 6.05 -20.67 -9.11
C ARG A 341 7.23 -21.40 -8.49
N PHE A 342 7.66 -21.00 -7.31
CA PHE A 342 8.50 -21.86 -6.47
C PHE A 342 7.69 -23.06 -5.95
N THR A 343 8.34 -24.23 -5.93
CA THR A 343 7.73 -25.42 -5.36
C THR A 343 7.68 -25.27 -3.85
N LYS A 344 6.50 -25.08 -3.30
CA LYS A 344 6.22 -25.06 -1.86
C LYS A 344 4.85 -25.64 -1.60
N ASN A 345 4.69 -26.31 -0.48
CA ASN A 345 3.42 -26.90 -0.08
C ASN A 345 3.16 -26.54 1.39
N LEU A 346 2.29 -25.56 1.61
CA LEU A 346 1.97 -25.11 2.96
C LEU A 346 1.23 -26.19 3.71
N TRP A 347 1.67 -26.44 4.95
CA TRP A 347 1.04 -27.36 5.86
C TRP A 347 0.85 -26.74 7.25
N SER A 348 -0.10 -27.24 8.03
CA SER A 348 -0.40 -26.74 9.38
C SER A 348 -0.76 -27.87 10.32
N ASP A 349 -0.38 -27.71 11.59
CA ASP A 349 -0.81 -28.58 12.69
C ASP A 349 -2.21 -28.25 13.18
N ARG A 350 -2.82 -27.15 12.69
CA ARG A 350 -4.17 -26.73 13.05
C ARG A 350 -5.22 -27.61 12.34
N ALA A 351 -5.53 -28.74 12.99
CA ALA A 351 -6.52 -29.67 12.50
C ALA A 351 -7.92 -29.06 12.53
N SER A 352 -8.74 -29.36 11.52
CA SER A 352 -10.15 -29.04 11.45
C SER A 352 -10.84 -30.04 10.54
N THR A 353 -12.11 -30.32 10.80
CA THR A 353 -12.98 -31.10 9.90
C THR A 353 -13.77 -30.20 8.95
N GLN A 354 -13.80 -28.88 9.21
CA GLN A 354 -14.54 -27.91 8.40
C GLN A 354 -13.73 -27.57 7.15
N ARG A 355 -14.29 -27.93 5.99
CA ARG A 355 -13.75 -27.50 4.69
C ARG A 355 -14.20 -26.08 4.35
N PRO A 356 -13.45 -25.34 3.53
CA PRO A 356 -13.95 -24.12 2.92
C PRO A 356 -15.28 -24.35 2.21
N ARG A 357 -16.25 -23.47 2.42
CA ARG A 357 -17.56 -23.59 1.79
C ARG A 357 -17.57 -22.91 0.42
N LEU A 358 -18.08 -23.59 -0.59
CA LEU A 358 -18.37 -23.03 -1.90
C LEU A 358 -19.90 -22.85 -2.00
N VAL A 359 -20.35 -21.61 -1.88
CA VAL A 359 -21.78 -21.31 -1.66
C VAL A 359 -22.37 -20.77 -2.95
N SER A 360 -23.25 -21.55 -3.58
CA SER A 360 -24.01 -21.12 -4.75
C SER A 360 -25.26 -20.36 -4.31
N VAL A 361 -25.41 -19.13 -4.79
CA VAL A 361 -26.56 -18.25 -4.54
C VAL A 361 -27.18 -17.82 -5.87
N LYS A 362 -28.42 -17.39 -5.86
CA LYS A 362 -29.13 -16.99 -7.08
C LYS A 362 -28.57 -15.71 -7.68
N ASP A 363 -28.40 -14.69 -6.85
CA ASP A 363 -27.95 -13.37 -7.26
C ASP A 363 -27.23 -12.60 -6.12
N ASP A 364 -26.94 -11.34 -6.34
CA ASP A 364 -26.26 -10.45 -5.40
C ASP A 364 -27.11 -10.11 -4.16
N ALA A 365 -28.45 -10.16 -4.26
CA ALA A 365 -29.32 -9.99 -3.11
C ALA A 365 -29.26 -11.20 -2.17
N ASP A 366 -29.35 -12.40 -2.73
CA ASP A 366 -29.19 -13.65 -1.98
C ASP A 366 -27.75 -13.75 -1.40
N GLN A 367 -26.73 -13.31 -2.16
CA GLN A 367 -25.36 -13.22 -1.66
C GLN A 367 -25.26 -12.33 -0.41
N ALA A 368 -25.84 -11.14 -0.45
CA ALA A 368 -25.81 -10.21 0.68
C ALA A 368 -26.56 -10.78 1.89
N ALA A 369 -27.75 -11.39 1.68
CA ALA A 369 -28.52 -12.01 2.73
C ALA A 369 -27.78 -13.18 3.38
N PHE A 370 -27.20 -14.10 2.58
CA PHE A 370 -26.39 -15.22 3.08
C PHE A 370 -25.23 -14.74 3.96
N VAL A 371 -24.49 -13.71 3.50
CA VAL A 371 -23.35 -13.17 4.24
C VAL A 371 -23.82 -12.62 5.58
N VAL A 372 -24.88 -11.80 5.60
CA VAL A 372 -25.35 -11.17 6.84
C VAL A 372 -25.92 -12.23 7.81
N ASP A 373 -26.67 -13.23 7.32
CA ASP A 373 -27.16 -14.32 8.17
C ASP A 373 -26.00 -15.12 8.77
N THR A 374 -24.99 -15.43 7.96
CA THR A 374 -23.81 -16.21 8.40
C THR A 374 -22.99 -15.44 9.43
N LEU A 375 -22.73 -14.14 9.22
CA LEU A 375 -21.92 -13.36 10.16
C LEU A 375 -22.65 -13.14 11.51
N LEU A 376 -23.98 -12.99 11.49
CA LEU A 376 -24.78 -12.85 12.70
C LEU A 376 -24.84 -14.17 13.48
N ALA A 377 -25.04 -15.30 12.79
CA ALA A 377 -24.97 -16.62 13.41
C ALA A 377 -23.63 -16.86 14.11
N ARG A 378 -22.51 -16.54 13.45
CA ARG A 378 -21.17 -16.62 14.07
C ARG A 378 -21.01 -15.67 15.26
N ARG A 379 -21.63 -14.49 15.21
CA ARG A 379 -21.63 -13.56 16.33
C ARG A 379 -22.38 -14.12 17.54
N GLU A 380 -23.51 -14.77 17.31
CA GLU A 380 -24.27 -15.49 18.35
C GLU A 380 -23.47 -16.63 18.96
N GLU A 381 -22.62 -17.29 18.17
CA GLU A 381 -21.65 -18.31 18.62
C GLU A 381 -20.44 -17.69 19.36
N GLY A 382 -20.34 -16.35 19.49
CA GLY A 382 -19.31 -15.64 20.23
C GLY A 382 -18.16 -15.07 19.39
N LEU A 383 -18.20 -15.21 18.06
CA LEU A 383 -17.19 -14.62 17.19
C LEU A 383 -17.49 -13.14 16.91
N LYS A 384 -16.66 -12.22 17.41
CA LYS A 384 -16.86 -10.77 17.23
C LYS A 384 -16.88 -10.38 15.74
N LEU A 385 -17.60 -9.32 15.39
CA LEU A 385 -17.65 -8.79 14.02
C LEU A 385 -16.26 -8.41 13.51
N LYS A 386 -15.42 -7.77 14.32
CA LYS A 386 -14.04 -7.40 13.98
C LYS A 386 -13.09 -8.58 13.70
N GLN A 387 -13.50 -9.79 14.05
CA GLN A 387 -12.78 -11.03 13.73
C GLN A 387 -13.26 -11.66 12.41
N GLN A 388 -14.25 -11.03 11.76
CA GLN A 388 -14.82 -11.45 10.49
C GLN A 388 -14.55 -10.41 9.41
N ALA A 389 -14.31 -10.85 8.19
CA ALA A 389 -14.13 -9.96 7.05
C ALA A 389 -14.88 -10.44 5.82
N VAL A 390 -15.33 -9.48 5.01
CA VAL A 390 -15.88 -9.73 3.68
C VAL A 390 -14.94 -9.11 2.65
N LEU A 391 -14.45 -9.94 1.75
CA LEU A 391 -13.50 -9.57 0.73
C LEU A 391 -14.14 -9.55 -0.66
N PHE A 392 -13.78 -8.56 -1.45
CA PHE A 392 -14.28 -8.40 -2.82
C PHE A 392 -13.20 -7.87 -3.77
N ARG A 393 -13.37 -8.12 -5.08
CA ARG A 393 -12.39 -7.70 -6.10
C ARG A 393 -12.43 -6.20 -6.36
N ALA A 394 -13.61 -5.62 -6.46
CA ALA A 394 -13.82 -4.20 -6.71
C ALA A 394 -14.78 -3.61 -5.69
N SER A 395 -14.59 -2.33 -5.33
CA SER A 395 -15.39 -1.64 -4.30
C SER A 395 -16.90 -1.63 -4.62
N ALA A 396 -17.27 -1.63 -5.90
CA ALA A 396 -18.67 -1.69 -6.33
C ALA A 396 -19.37 -3.02 -5.98
N HIS A 397 -18.60 -4.10 -5.80
CA HIS A 397 -19.17 -5.42 -5.47
C HIS A 397 -19.75 -5.53 -4.07
N SER A 398 -19.43 -4.61 -3.16
CA SER A 398 -19.97 -4.57 -1.80
C SER A 398 -21.23 -3.74 -1.65
N ALA A 399 -21.63 -2.97 -2.66
CA ALA A 399 -22.71 -1.99 -2.54
C ALA A 399 -24.04 -2.61 -2.05
N ARG A 400 -24.42 -3.77 -2.58
CA ARG A 400 -25.64 -4.47 -2.15
C ARG A 400 -25.54 -4.99 -0.72
N LEU A 401 -24.37 -5.48 -0.33
CA LEU A 401 -24.09 -5.92 1.04
C LEU A 401 -24.14 -4.74 2.02
N GLU A 402 -23.56 -3.58 1.67
CA GLU A 402 -23.60 -2.38 2.51
C GLU A 402 -25.05 -1.95 2.81
N MET A 403 -25.92 -1.98 1.79
CA MET A 403 -27.36 -1.73 1.99
C MET A 403 -28.00 -2.72 2.95
N GLU A 404 -27.69 -4.01 2.83
CA GLU A 404 -28.27 -5.05 3.69
C GLU A 404 -27.74 -4.96 5.13
N LEU A 405 -26.44 -4.67 5.32
CA LEU A 405 -25.83 -4.42 6.64
C LEU A 405 -26.48 -3.21 7.32
N THR A 406 -26.66 -2.10 6.58
CA THR A 406 -27.33 -0.89 7.08
C THR A 406 -28.77 -1.19 7.47
N ARG A 407 -29.52 -1.93 6.63
CA ARG A 407 -30.90 -2.31 6.89
C ARG A 407 -31.05 -3.13 8.17
N ARG A 408 -30.04 -3.95 8.51
CA ARG A 408 -30.02 -4.79 9.72
C ARG A 408 -29.26 -4.18 10.88
N ASN A 409 -28.86 -2.91 10.79
CA ASN A 409 -28.08 -2.20 11.82
C ASN A 409 -26.80 -2.94 12.23
N VAL A 410 -26.11 -3.55 11.28
CA VAL A 410 -24.81 -4.18 11.51
C VAL A 410 -23.71 -3.15 11.24
N PRO A 411 -22.92 -2.75 12.25
CA PRO A 411 -21.85 -1.78 12.06
C PRO A 411 -20.72 -2.39 11.23
N PHE A 412 -20.19 -1.62 10.29
CA PHE A 412 -19.09 -2.04 9.43
C PHE A 412 -18.13 -0.90 9.09
N VAL A 413 -16.90 -1.25 8.77
CA VAL A 413 -15.86 -0.36 8.23
C VAL A 413 -15.42 -0.88 6.88
N LYS A 414 -15.38 0.01 5.87
CA LYS A 414 -14.93 -0.31 4.53
C LYS A 414 -13.51 0.24 4.30
N PHE A 415 -12.57 -0.67 3.99
CA PHE A 415 -11.24 -0.30 3.57
C PHE A 415 -11.17 -0.21 2.04
N GLY A 416 -10.64 0.90 1.52
CA GLY A 416 -10.52 1.15 0.08
C GLY A 416 -11.45 2.24 -0.46
N GLY A 417 -11.95 3.16 0.42
CA GLY A 417 -12.63 4.40 0.05
C GLY A 417 -11.66 5.56 -0.22
N LEU A 418 -12.19 6.78 -0.39
CA LEU A 418 -11.41 8.03 -0.48
C LEU A 418 -10.45 8.09 0.71
N LYS A 419 -9.18 8.26 0.41
CA LYS A 419 -8.17 8.36 1.46
C LYS A 419 -8.35 9.68 2.18
N PHE A 420 -8.20 9.67 3.51
CA PHE A 420 -8.24 10.85 4.37
C PHE A 420 -7.42 12.02 3.81
N LEU A 421 -6.25 11.74 3.23
CA LEU A 421 -5.37 12.76 2.63
C LEU A 421 -5.84 13.26 1.26
N GLU A 422 -6.80 12.61 0.60
CA GLU A 422 -7.38 13.07 -0.66
C GLU A 422 -8.52 14.08 -0.43
N ALA A 423 -8.94 14.26 0.83
CA ALA A 423 -9.94 15.22 1.20
C ALA A 423 -9.44 16.67 0.97
N ALA A 424 -10.26 17.50 0.30
CA ALA A 424 -9.86 18.83 -0.14
C ALA A 424 -9.34 19.70 1.03
N HIS A 425 -10.04 19.69 2.17
CA HIS A 425 -9.68 20.49 3.35
C HIS A 425 -8.35 20.04 4.00
N VAL A 426 -8.01 18.75 3.94
CA VAL A 426 -6.70 18.25 4.38
C VAL A 426 -5.61 18.73 3.43
N LYS A 427 -5.82 18.61 2.13
CA LYS A 427 -4.88 19.11 1.11
C LYS A 427 -4.66 20.61 1.19
N ASP A 428 -5.68 21.39 1.54
CA ASP A 428 -5.58 22.84 1.70
C ASP A 428 -4.59 23.22 2.82
N VAL A 429 -4.68 22.57 3.98
CA VAL A 429 -3.73 22.80 5.08
C VAL A 429 -2.32 22.35 4.70
N LEU A 430 -2.17 21.19 4.06
CA LEU A 430 -0.87 20.69 3.61
C LEU A 430 -0.25 21.63 2.57
N ALA A 431 -1.04 22.22 1.69
CA ALA A 431 -0.57 23.17 0.69
C ALA A 431 0.04 24.44 1.31
N LEU A 432 -0.53 24.95 2.42
CA LEU A 432 0.06 26.08 3.16
C LEU A 432 1.47 25.76 3.66
N LEU A 433 1.65 24.57 4.25
CA LEU A 433 2.92 24.14 4.80
C LEU A 433 3.96 23.86 3.70
N ARG A 434 3.56 23.16 2.62
CA ARG A 434 4.43 22.85 1.48
C ARG A 434 4.90 24.10 0.76
N TRP A 435 3.99 25.03 0.52
CA TRP A 435 4.35 26.28 -0.16
C TRP A 435 5.23 27.20 0.69
N ALA A 436 5.06 27.19 2.00
CA ALA A 436 5.96 27.88 2.91
C ALA A 436 7.40 27.29 2.92
N GLU A 437 7.55 25.99 2.73
CA GLU A 437 8.86 25.33 2.59
C GLU A 437 9.47 25.55 1.20
N ASN A 438 8.64 25.40 0.16
CA ASN A 438 9.09 25.55 -1.22
C ASN A 438 8.20 26.54 -1.96
N PRO A 439 8.58 27.84 -2.00
CA PRO A 439 7.84 28.88 -2.71
C PRO A 439 7.73 28.66 -4.22
N ARG A 440 8.52 27.77 -4.80
CA ARG A 440 8.49 27.43 -6.23
C ARG A 440 7.45 26.37 -6.56
N ASP A 441 6.91 25.66 -5.56
CA ASP A 441 5.82 24.71 -5.74
C ASP A 441 4.53 25.41 -6.16
N ARG A 442 4.31 25.48 -7.48
CA ARG A 442 3.17 26.18 -8.08
C ARG A 442 1.83 25.51 -7.73
N ILE A 443 1.82 24.20 -7.55
CA ILE A 443 0.58 23.45 -7.24
C ILE A 443 0.11 23.81 -5.84
N SER A 444 0.99 23.71 -4.85
CA SER A 444 0.68 24.09 -3.47
C SER A 444 0.37 25.58 -3.35
N GLY A 445 1.14 26.45 -4.03
CA GLY A 445 0.90 27.90 -4.03
C GLY A 445 -0.42 28.30 -4.65
N PHE A 446 -0.77 27.69 -5.80
CA PHE A 446 -2.03 27.95 -6.48
C PHE A 446 -3.23 27.58 -5.60
N ARG A 447 -3.17 26.44 -4.93
CA ARG A 447 -4.18 25.99 -3.99
C ARG A 447 -4.28 26.94 -2.78
N ALA A 448 -3.17 27.24 -2.14
CA ALA A 448 -3.11 28.08 -0.95
C ALA A 448 -3.66 29.50 -1.20
N ILE A 449 -3.29 30.14 -2.30
CA ILE A 449 -3.72 31.49 -2.65
C ILE A 449 -5.23 31.56 -2.92
N GLN A 450 -5.81 30.52 -3.51
CA GLN A 450 -7.25 30.48 -3.81
C GLN A 450 -8.13 30.23 -2.57
N LEU A 451 -7.56 29.92 -1.41
CA LEU A 451 -8.30 29.85 -0.15
C LEU A 451 -8.81 31.24 0.28
N LEU A 452 -8.27 32.31 -0.27
CA LEU A 452 -8.70 33.67 0.04
C LEU A 452 -9.93 34.09 -0.76
N ALA A 453 -10.87 34.74 -0.06
CA ALA A 453 -12.04 35.33 -0.74
C ALA A 453 -11.61 36.42 -1.76
N GLY A 454 -12.24 36.41 -2.94
CA GLY A 454 -11.95 37.38 -3.99
C GLY A 454 -10.69 37.07 -4.82
N ILE A 455 -9.98 35.98 -4.57
CA ILE A 455 -8.87 35.55 -5.41
C ILE A 455 -9.32 34.42 -6.35
N GLY A 456 -9.38 34.72 -7.64
CA GLY A 456 -9.65 33.72 -8.68
C GLY A 456 -8.38 33.17 -9.32
N PRO A 457 -8.50 32.14 -10.18
CA PRO A 457 -7.37 31.43 -10.82
C PRO A 457 -6.40 32.37 -11.56
N ARG A 458 -6.90 33.42 -12.24
CA ARG A 458 -6.04 34.38 -12.97
C ARG A 458 -5.15 35.19 -12.03
N THR A 459 -5.71 35.66 -10.91
CA THR A 459 -4.95 36.40 -9.90
C THR A 459 -3.93 35.52 -9.22
N ALA A 460 -4.31 34.28 -8.83
CA ALA A 460 -3.41 33.32 -8.25
C ALA A 460 -2.23 32.99 -9.18
N GLY A 461 -2.51 32.73 -10.47
CA GLY A 461 -1.46 32.48 -11.48
C GLY A 461 -0.47 33.64 -11.61
N ARG A 462 -0.95 34.91 -11.71
CA ARG A 462 -0.10 36.10 -11.81
C ARG A 462 0.79 36.29 -10.57
N VAL A 463 0.24 36.07 -9.37
CA VAL A 463 1.01 36.15 -8.12
C VAL A 463 2.11 35.10 -8.10
N LEU A 464 1.79 33.85 -8.48
CA LEU A 464 2.78 32.78 -8.56
C LEU A 464 3.89 33.07 -9.59
N ASP A 465 3.54 33.60 -10.77
CA ASP A 465 4.52 33.99 -11.78
C ASP A 465 5.51 35.00 -11.21
N ASN A 466 5.01 36.02 -10.49
CA ASN A 466 5.85 37.03 -9.85
C ASN A 466 6.72 36.44 -8.73
N VAL A 467 6.16 35.57 -7.87
CA VAL A 467 6.89 34.92 -6.77
C VAL A 467 7.97 33.98 -7.30
N CYS A 468 7.67 33.22 -8.34
CA CYS A 468 8.64 32.30 -8.95
C CYS A 468 9.76 33.02 -9.71
N ALA A 469 9.48 34.20 -10.28
CA ALA A 469 10.45 35.02 -11.00
C ALA A 469 11.39 35.82 -10.07
N ALA A 470 10.98 36.07 -8.82
CA ALA A 470 11.76 36.85 -7.87
C ALA A 470 12.82 36.00 -7.16
N PRO A 471 14.08 36.48 -7.05
CA PRO A 471 15.12 35.80 -6.28
C PRO A 471 14.73 35.61 -4.80
N GLU A 472 13.97 36.54 -4.26
CA GLU A 472 13.50 36.59 -2.86
C GLU A 472 12.22 35.76 -2.63
N GLY A 473 11.64 35.22 -3.70
CA GLY A 473 10.47 34.32 -3.61
C GLY A 473 9.27 34.95 -2.90
N CYS A 474 8.71 34.24 -1.91
CA CYS A 474 7.55 34.72 -1.14
C CYS A 474 7.82 35.96 -0.26
N ALA A 475 9.05 36.47 -0.11
CA ALA A 475 9.30 37.68 0.66
C ALA A 475 8.55 38.90 0.11
N LEU A 476 8.21 38.88 -1.18
CA LEU A 476 7.40 39.93 -1.84
C LEU A 476 5.91 39.65 -1.81
N LEU A 477 5.44 38.64 -1.05
CA LEU A 477 4.04 38.25 -1.09
C LEU A 477 3.10 39.37 -0.61
N ALA A 478 3.49 40.09 0.45
CA ALA A 478 2.69 41.20 0.98
C ALA A 478 2.50 42.36 -0.02
N GLU A 479 3.45 42.55 -0.95
CA GLU A 479 3.49 43.66 -1.93
C GLU A 479 2.73 43.32 -3.23
N GLN A 480 2.28 42.07 -3.39
CA GLN A 480 1.61 41.64 -4.62
C GLN A 480 0.28 42.37 -4.82
N PRO A 481 0.00 42.85 -6.06
CA PRO A 481 -1.25 43.52 -6.38
C PRO A 481 -2.41 42.48 -6.35
N VAL A 482 -3.34 42.67 -5.43
CA VAL A 482 -4.53 41.83 -5.28
C VAL A 482 -5.79 42.68 -5.35
N PRO A 483 -6.96 42.11 -5.70
CA PRO A 483 -8.25 42.82 -5.69
C PRO A 483 -8.53 43.43 -4.31
N GLU A 484 -9.21 44.56 -4.28
CA GLU A 484 -9.50 45.32 -3.04
C GLU A 484 -10.25 44.46 -2.04
N ALA A 485 -11.21 43.66 -2.51
CA ALA A 485 -11.98 42.73 -1.68
C ALA A 485 -11.12 41.67 -0.95
N ALA A 486 -9.94 41.37 -1.48
CA ALA A 486 -9.03 40.40 -0.91
C ALA A 486 -7.93 41.03 -0.02
N ARG A 487 -7.75 42.37 -0.08
CA ARG A 487 -6.58 43.07 0.50
C ARG A 487 -6.42 42.83 1.99
N ALA A 488 -7.48 42.90 2.77
CA ALA A 488 -7.41 42.66 4.23
C ALA A 488 -6.99 41.23 4.58
N GLY A 489 -7.59 40.24 3.91
CA GLY A 489 -7.20 38.81 4.09
C GLY A 489 -5.81 38.51 3.56
N TRP A 490 -5.38 39.23 2.49
CA TRP A 490 -4.07 39.03 1.88
C TRP A 490 -2.92 39.38 2.78
N GLN A 491 -3.00 40.46 3.52
CA GLN A 491 -1.93 40.84 4.47
C GLN A 491 -1.76 39.79 5.59
N ALA A 492 -2.88 39.32 6.14
CA ALA A 492 -2.86 38.25 7.16
C ALA A 492 -2.29 36.93 6.58
N PHE A 493 -2.64 36.61 5.33
CA PHE A 493 -2.12 35.43 4.64
C PHE A 493 -0.63 35.53 4.35
N ALA A 494 -0.15 36.68 3.84
CA ALA A 494 1.27 36.93 3.60
C ALA A 494 2.10 36.79 4.88
N ALA A 495 1.60 37.38 5.98
CA ALA A 495 2.24 37.29 7.30
C ALA A 495 2.26 35.81 7.80
N LEU A 496 1.21 35.04 7.56
CA LEU A 496 1.19 33.59 7.88
C LEU A 496 2.30 32.86 7.12
N ILE A 497 2.36 33.02 5.79
CA ILE A 497 3.35 32.33 4.94
C ILE A 497 4.78 32.74 5.35
N ASP A 498 5.02 34.01 5.62
CA ASP A 498 6.32 34.50 6.07
C ASP A 498 6.74 33.90 7.41
N ARG A 499 5.78 33.77 8.33
CA ARG A 499 6.01 33.12 9.62
C ARG A 499 6.26 31.62 9.50
N LEU A 500 5.48 30.93 8.67
CA LEU A 500 5.68 29.50 8.37
C LEU A 500 7.03 29.24 7.68
N ALA A 501 7.49 30.18 6.86
CA ALA A 501 8.81 30.12 6.19
C ALA A 501 9.98 30.57 7.10
N GLY A 502 9.72 30.99 8.35
CA GLY A 502 10.76 31.43 9.29
C GLY A 502 11.40 32.77 8.93
N ARG A 503 10.80 33.57 8.04
CA ARG A 503 11.30 34.87 7.61
C ARG A 503 11.04 36.00 8.61
N ILE A 504 9.97 35.89 9.38
CA ILE A 504 9.66 36.81 10.50
C ILE A 504 10.01 36.08 11.79
N ALA A 505 11.02 36.61 12.51
CA ALA A 505 11.31 36.16 13.85
C ALA A 505 10.07 36.30 14.73
N ALA A 506 9.87 35.40 15.67
CA ALA A 506 8.78 35.46 16.64
C ALA A 506 8.92 36.72 17.51
N ALA A 507 8.48 37.87 16.96
CA ALA A 507 8.30 39.08 17.73
C ALA A 507 7.01 38.90 18.54
N ASP A 508 7.18 38.88 19.85
CA ASP A 508 6.20 38.95 20.92
C ASP A 508 4.86 38.18 20.71
N PRO A 509 4.63 37.09 21.46
CA PRO A 509 3.35 36.35 21.43
C PRO A 509 2.12 37.25 21.69
N ALA A 510 2.27 38.37 22.35
CA ALA A 510 1.21 39.32 22.67
C ALA A 510 0.71 40.13 21.47
N ALA A 511 1.58 40.48 20.49
CA ALA A 511 1.17 41.22 19.29
C ALA A 511 0.45 40.31 18.24
N ALA A 512 0.74 39.02 18.22
CA ALA A 512 0.04 38.06 17.38
C ALA A 512 -1.37 37.69 17.90
N SER A 513 -1.60 37.86 19.20
CA SER A 513 -2.89 37.58 19.85
C SER A 513 -3.94 38.66 19.60
N ALA A 514 -3.54 39.88 19.28
CA ALA A 514 -4.47 40.98 19.00
C ALA A 514 -5.17 40.85 17.63
N ALA A 515 -4.62 40.08 16.71
CA ALA A 515 -5.22 39.82 15.41
C ALA A 515 -6.07 38.52 15.35
N LEU A 516 -6.00 37.68 16.39
CA LEU A 516 -6.70 36.38 16.47
C LEU A 516 -7.12 36.17 17.93
N ALA A 517 -8.39 36.46 18.22
CA ALA A 517 -8.96 36.47 19.58
C ALA A 517 -8.76 35.18 20.39
N GLU A 518 -8.26 35.41 21.58
CA GLU A 518 -8.23 34.70 22.88
C GLU A 518 -7.68 33.26 23.05
N PRO A 519 -6.88 33.05 24.14
CA PRO A 519 -6.13 31.83 24.39
C PRO A 519 -6.71 30.96 25.51
N ARG A 520 -6.42 29.66 25.49
CA ARG A 520 -6.39 28.82 26.69
C ARG A 520 -4.96 28.32 26.93
N ALA A 521 -4.48 28.58 28.13
CA ALA A 521 -3.14 28.31 28.61
C ALA A 521 -2.88 26.83 28.91
N HIS A 522 -1.66 26.37 28.63
CA HIS A 522 -0.91 25.47 29.50
C HIS A 522 0.60 25.62 29.26
N ASP A 523 1.32 25.89 30.36
CA ASP A 523 2.78 26.05 30.44
C ASP A 523 3.53 24.72 30.37
N ALA A 524 4.67 24.70 29.69
CA ALA A 524 5.89 24.00 30.14
C ALA A 524 7.10 24.41 29.27
N GLY A 525 8.15 24.86 29.96
CA GLY A 525 9.29 25.54 29.37
C GLY A 525 10.27 24.68 28.60
N GLY A 526 10.86 25.30 27.57
CA GLY A 526 12.03 24.79 26.80
C GLY A 526 12.56 25.89 25.91
N ARG A 527 13.81 26.34 26.16
CA ARG A 527 14.50 27.39 25.40
C ARG A 527 14.89 26.89 24.00
N PHE A 528 14.51 27.64 22.97
CA PHE A 528 15.00 27.44 21.60
C PHE A 528 15.55 28.72 21.01
N ALA A 529 16.61 28.55 20.19
CA ALA A 529 17.28 29.63 19.49
C ALA A 529 16.53 30.02 18.20
N SER A 530 16.43 31.34 18.01
CA SER A 530 16.16 32.13 16.81
C SER A 530 15.40 31.55 15.61
N GLY A 531 14.15 31.98 15.37
CA GLY A 531 13.63 32.36 14.07
C GLY A 531 12.45 31.58 13.51
N CYS A 532 12.33 30.27 13.70
CA CYS A 532 11.15 29.51 13.27
C CYS A 532 10.27 29.13 14.45
N PRO A 533 8.91 29.14 14.27
CA PRO A 533 8.05 28.49 15.26
C PRO A 533 8.43 27.02 15.35
N ALA A 534 8.64 26.52 16.60
CA ALA A 534 8.95 25.11 16.81
C ALA A 534 7.80 24.23 16.30
N TRP A 535 8.12 23.13 15.62
CA TRP A 535 7.14 22.11 15.30
C TRP A 535 6.56 21.50 16.59
N PRO A 536 5.22 21.29 16.72
CA PRO A 536 4.16 21.47 15.73
C PRO A 536 3.42 22.81 15.77
N VAL A 537 3.96 23.87 16.36
CA VAL A 537 3.31 25.18 16.50
C VAL A 537 2.99 25.82 15.15
N ASP A 538 3.86 25.65 14.16
CA ASP A 538 3.62 26.12 12.78
C ASP A 538 2.41 25.40 12.13
N PHE A 539 2.24 24.10 12.40
CA PHE A 539 1.04 23.38 11.98
C PHE A 539 -0.23 23.96 12.62
N GLU A 540 -0.21 24.22 13.93
CA GLU A 540 -1.34 24.82 14.63
C GLU A 540 -1.69 26.21 14.08
N LEU A 541 -0.70 27.01 13.69
CA LEU A 541 -0.91 28.32 13.07
C LEU A 541 -1.63 28.16 11.71
N ALA A 542 -1.18 27.25 10.88
CA ALA A 542 -1.82 26.96 9.58
C ALA A 542 -3.27 26.50 9.78
N CYS A 543 -3.53 25.60 10.73
CA CYS A 543 -4.87 25.12 11.04
C CYS A 543 -5.80 26.23 11.52
N ARG A 544 -5.39 27.05 12.49
CA ARG A 544 -6.21 28.17 12.99
C ARG A 544 -6.58 29.16 11.90
N TRP A 545 -5.61 29.51 11.04
CA TRP A 545 -5.90 30.37 9.92
C TRP A 545 -6.89 29.74 8.94
N TYR A 546 -6.70 28.45 8.64
CA TYR A 546 -7.56 27.72 7.71
C TYR A 546 -8.98 27.51 8.27
N GLU A 547 -9.12 27.15 9.54
CA GLU A 547 -10.42 26.99 10.21
C GLU A 547 -11.31 28.23 10.09
N ALA A 548 -10.71 29.44 10.12
CA ALA A 548 -11.43 30.69 9.87
C ALA A 548 -11.98 30.82 8.44
N GLN A 549 -11.41 30.09 7.46
CA GLN A 549 -11.90 30.11 6.08
C GLN A 549 -12.95 29.02 5.82
N MET A 550 -13.00 27.95 6.62
CA MET A 550 -13.83 26.76 6.39
C MET A 550 -15.34 27.04 6.31
N PRO A 551 -15.96 27.91 7.14
CA PRO A 551 -17.39 28.21 7.02
C PRO A 551 -17.80 28.81 5.69
N ARG A 552 -16.86 29.45 4.99
CA ARG A 552 -17.09 30.00 3.64
C ARG A 552 -16.90 28.96 2.55
N LEU A 553 -16.04 27.98 2.79
CA LEU A 553 -15.64 26.96 1.81
C LEU A 553 -16.55 25.73 1.83
N TYR A 554 -17.13 25.39 2.99
CA TYR A 554 -17.84 24.13 3.21
C TYR A 554 -19.08 24.32 4.10
N ASP A 555 -20.22 23.81 3.64
CA ASP A 555 -21.46 23.80 4.43
C ASP A 555 -21.36 22.85 5.64
N ASP A 556 -20.58 21.77 5.51
CA ASP A 556 -20.34 20.72 6.50
C ASP A 556 -19.03 20.94 7.29
N PHE A 557 -18.58 22.20 7.44
CA PHE A 557 -17.27 22.53 8.02
C PHE A 557 -17.04 21.92 9.41
N ALA A 558 -18.09 21.78 10.23
CA ALA A 558 -17.97 21.23 11.58
C ALA A 558 -17.46 19.78 11.61
N LEU A 559 -17.86 18.96 10.61
CA LEU A 559 -17.34 17.59 10.45
C LEU A 559 -15.89 17.60 9.95
N ARG A 560 -15.56 18.53 9.06
CA ARG A 560 -14.19 18.63 8.49
C ARG A 560 -13.17 19.14 9.49
N VAL A 561 -13.58 19.90 10.50
CA VAL A 561 -12.70 20.31 11.62
C VAL A 561 -12.19 19.07 12.39
N LEU A 562 -12.99 18.01 12.51
CA LEU A 562 -12.54 16.77 13.17
C LEU A 562 -11.39 16.12 12.42
N ASP A 563 -11.41 16.15 11.09
CA ASP A 563 -10.32 15.66 10.26
C ASP A 563 -9.03 16.49 10.46
N ILE A 564 -9.15 17.81 10.56
CA ILE A 564 -8.02 18.70 10.85
C ILE A 564 -7.44 18.42 12.25
N GLN A 565 -8.29 18.19 13.25
CA GLN A 565 -7.85 17.80 14.59
C GLN A 565 -7.14 16.43 14.59
N GLN A 566 -7.59 15.49 13.78
CA GLN A 566 -6.89 14.21 13.61
C GLN A 566 -5.53 14.41 12.94
N LEU A 567 -5.45 15.27 11.92
CA LEU A 567 -4.19 15.62 11.28
C LEU A 567 -3.22 16.26 12.28
N ALA A 568 -3.72 17.11 13.20
CA ALA A 568 -2.93 17.72 14.28
C ALA A 568 -2.34 16.67 15.23
N ARG A 569 -3.11 15.64 15.57
CA ARG A 569 -2.60 14.52 16.40
C ARG A 569 -1.47 13.77 15.70
N ILE A 570 -1.58 13.56 14.39
CA ILE A 570 -0.51 12.92 13.60
C ILE A 570 0.71 13.85 13.55
N ALA A 571 0.53 15.15 13.35
CA ALA A 571 1.58 16.13 13.34
C ALA A 571 2.38 16.13 14.64
N ALA A 572 1.70 16.08 15.79
CA ALA A 572 2.33 16.05 17.11
C ALA A 572 3.24 14.82 17.36
N THR A 573 3.05 13.73 16.62
CA THR A 573 3.91 12.54 16.73
C THR A 573 5.15 12.60 15.84
N SER A 574 5.24 13.54 14.93
CA SER A 574 6.36 13.70 14.00
C SER A 574 7.41 14.66 14.57
N PRO A 575 8.71 14.40 14.40
CA PRO A 575 9.77 15.21 15.00
C PRO A 575 10.00 16.55 14.26
N SER A 576 9.54 16.71 13.03
CA SER A 576 9.69 17.93 12.22
C SER A 576 8.63 18.02 11.13
N ARG A 577 8.39 19.26 10.61
CA ARG A 577 7.48 19.52 9.50
C ARG A 577 7.88 18.76 8.24
N GLN A 578 9.15 18.81 7.87
CA GLN A 578 9.67 18.11 6.69
C GLN A 578 9.41 16.60 6.76
N ARG A 579 9.64 16.00 7.93
CA ARG A 579 9.39 14.57 8.13
C ARG A 579 7.90 14.27 8.10
N PHE A 580 7.08 15.10 8.73
CA PHE A 580 5.62 14.99 8.70
C PHE A 580 5.08 15.02 7.27
N LEU A 581 5.44 16.04 6.47
CA LEU A 581 5.00 16.16 5.08
C LEU A 581 5.47 14.98 4.22
N THR A 582 6.73 14.58 4.39
CA THR A 582 7.29 13.42 3.68
C THR A 582 6.54 12.13 4.03
N GLU A 583 6.33 11.88 5.32
CA GLU A 583 5.68 10.65 5.79
C GLU A 583 4.21 10.58 5.39
N LEU A 584 3.47 11.69 5.48
CA LEU A 584 2.09 11.76 5.02
C LEU A 584 1.97 11.52 3.51
N THR A 585 2.88 12.09 2.72
CA THR A 585 2.86 11.92 1.27
C THR A 585 3.16 10.48 0.88
N LEU A 586 4.20 9.87 1.46
CA LEU A 586 4.69 8.54 1.06
C LEU A 586 3.88 7.37 1.63
N ASP A 587 3.30 7.52 2.81
CA ASP A 587 2.53 6.46 3.49
C ASP A 587 1.35 7.06 4.27
N PRO A 588 0.28 7.41 3.56
CA PRO A 588 -0.90 8.02 4.17
C PRO A 588 -1.52 7.09 5.22
N PRO A 589 -1.96 7.65 6.36
CA PRO A 589 -2.67 6.87 7.37
C PRO A 589 -3.90 6.20 6.76
N SER A 590 -4.15 4.94 7.15
CA SER A 590 -5.25 4.11 6.65
C SER A 590 -6.65 4.58 7.09
N ALA A 591 -6.75 5.76 7.70
CA ALA A 591 -8.01 6.33 8.15
C ALA A 591 -8.88 6.73 6.94
N THR A 592 -10.12 6.27 6.93
CA THR A 592 -11.16 6.74 6.02
C THR A 592 -11.69 8.09 6.48
N SER A 593 -12.04 8.97 5.54
CA SER A 593 -12.72 10.25 5.83
C SER A 593 -14.04 10.02 6.59
N GLY A 594 -14.46 10.99 7.40
CA GLY A 594 -15.60 10.91 8.33
C GLY A 594 -16.99 10.67 7.74
N GLU A 595 -17.14 10.38 6.44
CA GLU A 595 -18.42 9.96 5.83
C GLU A 595 -18.83 8.54 6.28
N ALA A 596 -17.88 7.68 6.64
CA ALA A 596 -18.14 6.48 7.42
C ALA A 596 -17.75 6.81 8.85
N GLY A 597 -18.71 7.16 9.70
CA GLY A 597 -18.45 7.53 11.10
C GLY A 597 -17.36 6.64 11.69
N MET A 598 -16.27 7.22 12.23
CA MET A 598 -15.18 6.45 12.81
C MET A 598 -15.77 5.56 13.91
N PRO A 599 -15.73 4.23 13.77
CA PRO A 599 -16.08 3.37 14.89
C PRO A 599 -15.13 3.73 16.02
N LEU A 600 -15.67 3.97 17.20
CA LEU A 600 -14.85 4.06 18.40
C LEU A 600 -14.05 2.77 18.48
N LEU A 601 -12.75 2.84 18.81
CA LEU A 601 -11.84 1.67 18.82
C LEU A 601 -12.36 0.52 19.71
N ASP A 602 -13.32 0.81 20.58
CA ASP A 602 -13.96 -0.14 21.48
C ASP A 602 -15.22 -0.80 20.90
N GLU A 603 -15.72 -0.34 19.75
CA GLU A 603 -16.90 -0.94 19.10
C GLU A 603 -16.56 -2.20 18.29
N ASP A 604 -17.54 -3.12 18.25
CA ASP A 604 -17.45 -4.34 17.45
C ASP A 604 -18.08 -4.11 16.07
N TYR A 605 -17.26 -4.06 15.01
CA TYR A 605 -17.68 -3.79 13.63
C TYR A 605 -17.13 -4.81 12.64
N LEU A 606 -17.87 -5.05 11.57
CA LEU A 606 -17.45 -5.92 10.46
C LEU A 606 -16.42 -5.22 9.56
N ILE A 607 -15.46 -5.98 9.05
CA ILE A 607 -14.48 -5.49 8.08
C ILE A 607 -14.97 -5.79 6.66
N LEU A 608 -15.13 -4.74 5.85
CA LEU A 608 -15.29 -4.81 4.40
C LEU A 608 -14.00 -4.37 3.72
N SER A 609 -13.42 -5.19 2.84
CA SER A 609 -12.13 -4.86 2.22
C SER A 609 -12.03 -5.38 0.79
N THR A 610 -11.29 -4.65 -0.06
CA THR A 610 -10.84 -5.25 -1.31
C THR A 610 -9.80 -6.33 -1.03
N MET A 611 -9.70 -7.34 -1.89
CA MET A 611 -8.71 -8.42 -1.75
C MET A 611 -7.28 -7.88 -1.70
N HIS A 612 -6.98 -6.80 -2.45
CA HIS A 612 -5.66 -6.15 -2.43
C HIS A 612 -5.36 -5.51 -1.07
N SER A 613 -6.32 -4.78 -0.50
CA SER A 613 -6.17 -4.13 0.81
C SER A 613 -6.13 -5.13 1.97
N ALA A 614 -6.65 -6.35 1.76
CA ALA A 614 -6.61 -7.43 2.74
C ALA A 614 -5.22 -8.09 2.87
N LYS A 615 -4.28 -7.81 1.96
CA LYS A 615 -2.91 -8.35 2.05
C LYS A 615 -2.23 -7.88 3.34
N GLY A 616 -1.57 -8.81 4.04
CA GLY A 616 -0.96 -8.56 5.36
C GLY A 616 -1.91 -8.71 6.55
N GLN A 617 -3.24 -8.70 6.33
CA GLN A 617 -4.24 -8.87 7.39
C GLN A 617 -4.72 -10.32 7.51
N GLU A 618 -5.48 -10.63 8.58
CA GLU A 618 -6.00 -11.99 8.83
C GLU A 618 -7.18 -11.96 9.79
N TRP A 619 -8.18 -12.82 9.54
CA TRP A 619 -9.41 -12.90 10.33
C TRP A 619 -9.80 -14.35 10.61
N ASN A 620 -10.57 -14.58 11.68
CA ASN A 620 -11.05 -15.90 12.01
C ASN A 620 -12.00 -16.44 10.93
N ALA A 621 -12.89 -15.59 10.44
CA ALA A 621 -13.80 -15.94 9.36
C ALA A 621 -13.69 -14.95 8.18
N VAL A 622 -13.64 -15.48 6.97
CA VAL A 622 -13.58 -14.69 5.74
C VAL A 622 -14.64 -15.16 4.76
N SER A 623 -15.41 -14.20 4.24
CA SER A 623 -16.34 -14.43 3.12
C SER A 623 -15.83 -13.68 1.89
N VAL A 624 -15.73 -14.35 0.75
CA VAL A 624 -15.26 -13.77 -0.53
C VAL A 624 -16.45 -13.68 -1.47
N LEU A 625 -16.75 -12.45 -1.92
CA LEU A 625 -17.88 -12.18 -2.82
C LEU A 625 -17.54 -12.44 -4.28
N ASN A 626 -18.56 -12.78 -5.07
CA ASN A 626 -18.50 -12.84 -6.53
C ASN A 626 -17.34 -13.72 -7.06
N VAL A 627 -17.23 -14.95 -6.56
CA VAL A 627 -16.20 -15.92 -6.99
C VAL A 627 -16.62 -16.56 -8.32
N VAL A 628 -16.82 -15.71 -9.33
CA VAL A 628 -17.30 -16.06 -10.68
C VAL A 628 -16.38 -15.48 -11.75
N ASP A 629 -16.34 -16.12 -12.93
CA ASP A 629 -15.67 -15.56 -14.10
C ASP A 629 -16.29 -14.19 -14.46
N GLY A 630 -15.44 -13.23 -14.84
CA GLY A 630 -15.82 -11.84 -15.06
C GLY A 630 -15.62 -10.94 -13.83
N CYS A 631 -15.66 -11.53 -12.62
CA CYS A 631 -15.29 -10.85 -11.38
C CYS A 631 -13.93 -11.34 -10.83
N ILE A 632 -13.69 -12.65 -10.82
CA ILE A 632 -12.44 -13.31 -10.42
C ILE A 632 -12.18 -14.49 -11.39
N PRO A 633 -11.33 -14.33 -12.41
CA PRO A 633 -10.65 -13.09 -12.82
C PRO A 633 -11.61 -12.00 -13.28
N SER A 634 -11.20 -10.74 -13.09
CA SER A 634 -11.92 -9.58 -13.64
C SER A 634 -11.78 -9.55 -15.17
N ASP A 635 -12.86 -9.20 -15.89
CA ASP A 635 -12.82 -9.09 -17.37
C ASP A 635 -11.76 -8.09 -17.87
N VAL A 636 -11.48 -7.06 -17.08
CA VAL A 636 -10.47 -6.06 -17.40
C VAL A 636 -9.04 -6.62 -17.30
N ALA A 637 -8.83 -7.66 -16.48
CA ALA A 637 -7.55 -8.28 -16.16
C ALA A 637 -7.39 -9.66 -16.85
N THR A 638 -7.94 -9.84 -18.04
CA THR A 638 -7.84 -11.11 -18.80
C THR A 638 -7.21 -10.93 -20.17
N ARG A 639 -6.51 -9.81 -20.39
CA ARG A 639 -5.89 -9.46 -21.68
C ARG A 639 -4.74 -10.38 -22.06
N ASN A 640 -4.01 -10.86 -21.06
CA ASN A 640 -2.87 -11.75 -21.26
C ASN A 640 -2.78 -12.79 -20.12
N SER A 641 -1.94 -13.80 -20.32
CA SER A 641 -1.77 -14.90 -19.36
C SER A 641 -1.20 -14.43 -18.01
N ALA A 642 -0.34 -13.41 -18.00
CA ALA A 642 0.28 -12.90 -16.78
C ALA A 642 -0.76 -12.22 -15.87
N GLU A 643 -1.71 -11.46 -16.43
CA GLU A 643 -2.81 -10.85 -15.68
C GLU A 643 -3.74 -11.92 -15.08
N ILE A 644 -4.03 -13.00 -15.84
CA ILE A 644 -4.83 -14.13 -15.34
C ILE A 644 -4.11 -14.80 -14.15
N GLU A 645 -2.80 -15.00 -14.23
CA GLU A 645 -2.03 -15.57 -13.13
C GLU A 645 -1.96 -14.65 -11.91
N GLU A 646 -1.93 -13.34 -12.10
CA GLU A 646 -2.04 -12.38 -10.98
C GLU A 646 -3.41 -12.46 -10.29
N GLU A 647 -4.51 -12.56 -11.04
CA GLU A 647 -5.86 -12.77 -10.49
C GLU A 647 -5.97 -14.10 -9.72
N ARG A 648 -5.27 -15.16 -10.16
CA ARG A 648 -5.18 -16.42 -9.42
C ARG A 648 -4.48 -16.22 -8.08
N ARG A 649 -3.35 -15.48 -8.05
CA ARG A 649 -2.65 -15.13 -6.81
C ARG A 649 -3.51 -14.27 -5.91
N LEU A 650 -4.33 -13.39 -6.48
CA LEU A 650 -5.25 -12.55 -5.72
C LEU A 650 -6.31 -13.39 -5.00
N LEU A 651 -6.89 -14.39 -5.67
CA LEU A 651 -7.79 -15.34 -5.03
C LEU A 651 -7.08 -16.15 -3.93
N TYR A 652 -5.86 -16.63 -4.20
CA TYR A 652 -5.04 -17.32 -3.21
C TYR A 652 -4.76 -16.43 -1.98
N VAL A 653 -4.44 -15.15 -2.18
CA VAL A 653 -4.27 -14.19 -1.08
C VAL A 653 -5.56 -14.08 -0.28
N ALA A 654 -6.71 -13.92 -0.92
CA ALA A 654 -8.00 -13.82 -0.24
C ALA A 654 -8.30 -15.07 0.61
N MET A 655 -8.09 -16.28 0.05
CA MET A 655 -8.29 -17.55 0.75
C MET A 655 -7.39 -17.68 1.98
N THR A 656 -6.12 -17.29 1.87
CA THR A 656 -5.13 -17.38 2.95
C THR A 656 -5.25 -16.29 4.02
N ARG A 657 -6.26 -15.41 3.94
CA ARG A 657 -6.59 -14.46 5.02
C ARG A 657 -7.40 -15.13 6.12
N ALA A 658 -8.09 -16.23 5.83
CA ALA A 658 -8.91 -16.97 6.77
C ALA A 658 -8.07 -17.82 7.72
N LYS A 659 -8.40 -17.77 9.01
CA LYS A 659 -7.83 -18.65 10.05
C LYS A 659 -8.63 -19.92 10.22
N ASP A 660 -9.93 -19.80 10.46
CA ASP A 660 -10.79 -20.91 10.90
C ASP A 660 -11.88 -21.25 9.88
N SER A 661 -12.47 -20.25 9.23
CA SER A 661 -13.62 -20.43 8.33
C SER A 661 -13.48 -19.57 7.07
N LEU A 662 -13.79 -20.19 5.92
CA LEU A 662 -13.71 -19.54 4.60
C LEU A 662 -14.98 -19.88 3.79
N ASP A 663 -15.66 -18.82 3.31
CA ASP A 663 -16.80 -18.93 2.41
C ASP A 663 -16.47 -18.28 1.07
N LEU A 664 -16.58 -19.02 -0.01
CA LEU A 664 -16.45 -18.54 -1.38
C LEU A 664 -17.84 -18.50 -2.02
N ILE A 665 -18.35 -17.30 -2.32
CA ILE A 665 -19.74 -17.11 -2.73
C ILE A 665 -19.82 -16.94 -4.23
N VAL A 666 -20.68 -17.75 -4.86
CA VAL A 666 -20.83 -17.88 -6.31
C VAL A 666 -22.27 -17.52 -6.69
N PRO A 667 -22.55 -16.23 -7.00
CA PRO A 667 -23.85 -15.85 -7.55
C PRO A 667 -24.00 -16.40 -8.97
N GLN A 668 -25.15 -17.00 -9.29
CA GLN A 668 -25.43 -17.53 -10.63
C GLN A 668 -25.71 -16.42 -11.63
N ARG A 669 -26.20 -15.27 -11.16
CA ARG A 669 -26.31 -14.05 -11.95
C ARG A 669 -25.93 -12.84 -11.12
N PHE A 670 -25.34 -11.83 -11.75
CA PHE A 670 -24.98 -10.60 -11.10
C PHE A 670 -25.27 -9.38 -11.98
N TYR A 671 -25.45 -8.22 -11.34
CA TYR A 671 -25.83 -6.99 -11.99
C TYR A 671 -24.61 -6.23 -12.56
N VAL A 672 -24.73 -5.77 -13.82
CA VAL A 672 -23.69 -4.99 -14.48
C VAL A 672 -24.16 -3.55 -14.69
N THR A 673 -23.45 -2.57 -14.12
CA THR A 673 -23.82 -1.15 -14.14
C THR A 673 -23.47 -0.42 -15.44
N GLN A 674 -22.65 -0.98 -16.33
CA GLN A 674 -22.11 -0.32 -17.51
C GLN A 674 -22.58 -0.91 -18.86
N GLN A 675 -23.69 -1.61 -18.91
CA GLN A 675 -24.19 -2.12 -20.18
C GLN A 675 -24.84 -0.99 -21.00
N MET A 676 -24.25 -0.67 -22.17
CA MET A 676 -24.85 0.20 -23.18
C MET A 676 -25.91 -0.60 -23.94
N GLY A 677 -27.19 -0.49 -23.55
CA GLY A 677 -28.30 -1.07 -24.29
C GLY A 677 -29.54 -1.35 -23.44
N MET A 678 -30.71 -1.37 -24.08
CA MET A 678 -31.95 -1.82 -23.45
C MET A 678 -31.95 -3.36 -23.42
N GLY A 679 -31.63 -3.96 -22.28
CA GLY A 679 -31.63 -5.41 -22.06
C GLY A 679 -31.57 -5.76 -20.59
N ASP A 680 -31.65 -7.06 -20.26
CA ASP A 680 -31.47 -7.54 -18.91
C ASP A 680 -30.05 -7.20 -18.44
N ARG A 681 -29.95 -6.42 -17.36
CA ARG A 681 -28.69 -5.97 -16.79
C ARG A 681 -27.97 -7.04 -15.96
N HIS A 682 -28.48 -8.28 -15.98
CA HIS A 682 -27.88 -9.42 -15.34
C HIS A 682 -27.03 -10.21 -16.33
N LEU A 683 -25.83 -10.59 -15.89
CA LEU A 683 -25.00 -11.58 -16.57
C LEU A 683 -25.08 -12.91 -15.80
N TYR A 684 -25.21 -14.00 -16.53
CA TYR A 684 -25.07 -15.35 -16.00
C TYR A 684 -23.61 -15.73 -16.07
N ALA A 685 -22.98 -15.99 -14.94
CA ALA A 685 -21.59 -16.43 -14.90
C ALA A 685 -21.47 -17.79 -14.23
N GLY A 686 -20.54 -18.56 -14.76
CA GLY A 686 -20.10 -19.79 -14.08
C GLY A 686 -19.14 -19.46 -12.94
N ARG A 687 -18.96 -20.45 -12.05
CA ARG A 687 -17.90 -20.40 -11.04
C ARG A 687 -16.55 -20.05 -11.69
N THR A 688 -15.71 -19.34 -10.95
CA THR A 688 -14.37 -18.97 -11.40
C THR A 688 -13.59 -20.14 -11.99
N ARG A 689 -12.90 -19.92 -13.11
CA ARG A 689 -12.00 -20.89 -13.75
C ARG A 689 -10.85 -21.34 -12.87
N PHE A 690 -10.57 -20.62 -11.78
CA PHE A 690 -9.52 -20.96 -10.82
C PHE A 690 -9.90 -22.11 -9.89
N ILE A 691 -11.21 -22.49 -9.83
CA ILE A 691 -11.71 -23.65 -9.10
C ILE A 691 -12.38 -24.62 -10.09
N PRO A 692 -11.62 -25.32 -10.93
CA PRO A 692 -12.18 -26.32 -11.85
C PRO A 692 -12.79 -27.51 -11.10
N ASN A 693 -13.60 -28.34 -11.79
CA ASN A 693 -14.33 -29.46 -11.17
C ASN A 693 -13.42 -30.42 -10.38
N ARG A 694 -12.18 -30.63 -10.82
CA ARG A 694 -11.22 -31.50 -10.12
C ARG A 694 -10.83 -31.01 -8.72
N LEU A 695 -11.03 -29.73 -8.41
CA LEU A 695 -10.72 -29.17 -7.09
C LEU A 695 -11.92 -29.18 -6.13
N LEU A 696 -13.13 -29.51 -6.58
CA LEU A 696 -14.34 -29.46 -5.78
C LEU A 696 -14.27 -30.34 -4.51
N GLY A 697 -13.47 -31.39 -4.53
CA GLY A 697 -13.25 -32.24 -3.36
C GLY A 697 -12.61 -31.53 -2.15
N HIS A 698 -11.97 -30.38 -2.36
CA HIS A 698 -11.42 -29.55 -1.28
C HIS A 698 -12.45 -28.63 -0.62
N PHE A 699 -13.68 -28.54 -1.18
CA PHE A 699 -14.71 -27.61 -0.74
C PHE A 699 -15.98 -28.36 -0.31
N GLU A 700 -16.68 -27.81 0.66
CA GLU A 700 -18.06 -28.14 0.97
C GLU A 700 -18.97 -27.32 0.06
N GLN A 701 -19.75 -27.99 -0.78
CA GLN A 701 -20.65 -27.32 -1.74
C GLN A 701 -22.02 -27.10 -1.08
N ILE A 702 -22.47 -25.85 -1.03
CA ILE A 702 -23.72 -25.43 -0.41
C ILE A 702 -24.52 -24.63 -1.42
N SER A 703 -25.84 -24.85 -1.45
CA SER A 703 -26.80 -23.99 -2.17
C SER A 703 -27.62 -23.20 -1.16
N TRP A 704 -27.75 -21.90 -1.38
CA TRP A 704 -28.52 -21.02 -0.52
C TRP A 704 -29.47 -20.13 -1.34
N PRO A 705 -30.76 -19.95 -0.94
CA PRO A 705 -31.40 -20.66 0.16
C PRO A 705 -31.45 -22.18 -0.06
N PRO A 706 -31.51 -22.98 1.01
CA PRO A 706 -31.59 -24.42 0.85
C PRO A 706 -32.84 -24.79 0.05
N PRO A 707 -32.76 -25.77 -0.87
CA PRO A 707 -33.92 -26.19 -1.63
C PRO A 707 -35.05 -26.65 -0.70
N PRO A 708 -36.34 -26.38 -1.04
CA PRO A 708 -37.46 -26.83 -0.25
C PRO A 708 -37.36 -28.32 0.06
N PRO A 709 -37.81 -28.77 1.25
CA PRO A 709 -37.71 -30.18 1.66
C PRO A 709 -38.35 -31.16 0.68
N GLU A 710 -39.37 -30.74 -0.05
CA GLU A 710 -40.10 -31.53 -1.05
C GLU A 710 -39.25 -31.93 -2.26
N LEU A 711 -38.16 -31.23 -2.55
CA LEU A 711 -37.25 -31.58 -3.66
C LEU A 711 -36.07 -32.49 -3.26
N GLN A 712 -35.88 -32.72 -1.96
CA GLN A 712 -34.79 -33.60 -1.48
C GLN A 712 -35.12 -35.09 -1.55
N GLY A 713 -36.35 -35.47 -1.81
CA GLY A 713 -36.84 -36.86 -1.75
C GLY A 713 -37.32 -37.48 -3.06
N SER A 714 -37.34 -36.81 -4.20
CA SER A 714 -37.84 -37.34 -5.44
C SER A 714 -36.75 -38.01 -6.29
N PRO A 715 -36.83 -39.33 -6.53
CA PRO A 715 -35.90 -40.03 -7.45
C PRO A 715 -36.00 -39.53 -8.90
N ALA A 716 -37.05 -38.80 -9.25
CA ALA A 716 -37.33 -38.31 -10.60
C ALA A 716 -36.39 -37.16 -11.07
N SER A 717 -35.72 -36.45 -10.16
CA SER A 717 -34.79 -35.38 -10.53
C SER A 717 -33.42 -35.86 -11.00
N ARG A 718 -33.12 -37.16 -10.93
CA ARG A 718 -31.84 -37.74 -11.34
C ARG A 718 -31.79 -38.21 -12.80
N GLN A 719 -32.88 -38.11 -13.58
CA GLN A 719 -32.96 -38.66 -14.94
C GLN A 719 -33.44 -37.70 -16.03
N ALA A 720 -33.21 -36.43 -15.92
CA ALA A 720 -33.27 -35.54 -17.09
C ALA A 720 -31.87 -35.34 -17.69
N ALA A 721 -31.22 -36.40 -18.07
CA ALA A 721 -30.10 -36.32 -18.98
C ALA A 721 -30.66 -36.01 -20.38
N ILE A 722 -30.75 -34.71 -20.72
CA ILE A 722 -30.98 -34.28 -22.09
C ILE A 722 -29.72 -34.59 -22.86
N ASP A 723 -29.78 -35.58 -23.73
CA ASP A 723 -28.69 -35.79 -24.72
C ASP A 723 -28.78 -34.69 -25.76
N LEU A 724 -28.06 -33.59 -25.45
CA LEU A 724 -27.95 -32.43 -26.32
C LEU A 724 -27.33 -32.83 -27.67
N ALA A 725 -26.43 -33.82 -27.71
CA ALA A 725 -25.79 -34.29 -28.92
C ALA A 725 -26.78 -35.03 -29.84
N ALA A 726 -27.75 -35.80 -29.26
CA ALA A 726 -28.85 -36.38 -30.00
C ALA A 726 -29.80 -35.31 -30.53
N LYS A 727 -30.20 -34.33 -29.69
CA LYS A 727 -31.06 -33.22 -30.14
C LYS A 727 -30.40 -32.37 -31.26
N MET A 728 -29.12 -32.09 -31.16
CA MET A 728 -28.43 -31.36 -32.22
C MET A 728 -28.33 -32.17 -33.53
N ARG A 729 -28.13 -33.48 -33.48
CA ARG A 729 -28.19 -34.33 -34.67
C ARG A 729 -29.56 -34.35 -35.32
N ASP A 730 -30.64 -34.32 -34.53
CA ASP A 730 -32.02 -34.32 -35.06
C ASP A 730 -32.46 -32.96 -35.62
N MET A 731 -31.81 -31.84 -35.23
CA MET A 731 -32.05 -30.52 -35.84
C MET A 731 -31.56 -30.41 -37.28
N TRP A 732 -30.67 -31.30 -37.73
CA TRP A 732 -30.08 -31.29 -39.07
C TRP A 732 -30.51 -32.50 -39.91
N ARG A 733 -31.52 -33.27 -39.46
CA ARG A 733 -32.26 -34.22 -40.28
C ARG A 733 -33.50 -33.56 -40.86
#